data_d2addef464d897198a17d9e5f5672865
#
_entry.id   d2addef464d897198a17d9e5f5672865
#
_cell.length_a   1.000
_cell.length_b   1.000
_cell.length_c   1.000
_cell.angle_alpha   90.00
_cell.angle_beta   90.00
_cell.angle_gamma   90.00
#
_symmetry.space_group_name_H-M   'P 1'
#
loop_
_entity.id
_entity.type
_entity.pdbx_description
1 polymer ?
#
loop_
_entity_poly.entity_id
_entity_poly.type
_entity_poly.pdbx_seq_one_letter_code
_entity_poly.pdbx_strand_id
1 'polypeptide(L)'
;MPNQRQLAILAHLSDFGRGLEESWDVPRAISLAGLADHLGVVRSALHKPLKSLEADGLVLSRTAHVTGAPRRRKVYHVTERGREAASDIVTSAKVSRGRSEGPLPDPINLHGRGEVVSSIASGLSGGSNFLLEGLPGIGKTSVAAAVCQSLIDEGWMVRWATCQTDSDSSSIARMWLGRRAPSTTDAIVTRVDSKKTLLVLDEAQQASERLVGGIRELLEACSGTSAPTLAVSRAPNPFPDLSGFESIRLEGLEPSSARELLPEAMDEQDALGVCQAMDGHPLGIKLWSPDDDLPGSGAVQEYVESQVLRRLSQSGASSLDELSLSPLPLGVDEMLEPEGAEELDDSAILRWAGSLVEPHHLVRNVRRASLLEGGSEEIHSKLADMWSGRDGPRARRMEAHHRLESGNEVDPEWVAQSIGEISVEDSAAAAVVLQQAITNTPDEGLLEMAADIALERGEQIVASEYIESLTDGPRKDLRLASLARMEGDWGRADELEVSAISRLEPEERVRAEVSSLVRKFDDRLPGSDSSAIAQELISGADSVNLSDIGSEDRELASLVLDLLRHSLALESGNLEEASRTRDSIEGRVGPDDPRLPALDLRSRLSASSESEAFLDEALEAVRSHIDSSTDPFDKLRTMHLAFESCSNPPQWLIEEHAEFDPESLSDSLAPHRRAKAHWWFWRGQVSRDERLSSWKEAIVRLRSTGCGHAARELTNRLTREI
;
A
#
# COMPACT_ATOMS: atom_id res chain seq x y z
N MET A 1 11.27 -47.19 4.11
CA MET A 1 11.22 -46.07 3.17
C MET A 1 10.25 -45.01 3.74
N PRO A 2 10.56 -43.75 3.67
CA PRO A 2 9.69 -42.71 4.13
C PRO A 2 8.32 -42.77 3.41
N ASN A 3 7.22 -42.52 4.14
CA ASN A 3 5.89 -42.41 3.54
C ASN A 3 5.71 -41.05 2.86
N GLN A 4 4.60 -40.83 2.17
CA GLN A 4 4.36 -39.62 1.40
C GLN A 4 4.46 -38.33 2.24
N ARG A 5 3.94 -38.34 3.47
CA ARG A 5 4.03 -37.20 4.41
C ARG A 5 5.46 -36.93 4.87
N GLN A 6 6.21 -37.99 5.13
CA GLN A 6 7.63 -37.88 5.49
C GLN A 6 8.49 -37.35 4.35
N LEU A 7 8.20 -37.76 3.10
CA LEU A 7 8.84 -37.23 1.90
C LEU A 7 8.52 -35.75 1.68
N ALA A 8 7.30 -35.32 1.93
CA ALA A 8 6.91 -33.91 1.87
C ALA A 8 7.66 -33.04 2.92
N ILE A 9 7.82 -33.56 4.15
CA ILE A 9 8.63 -32.90 5.19
C ILE A 9 10.08 -32.77 4.74
N LEU A 10 10.69 -33.84 4.22
CA LEU A 10 12.09 -33.82 3.76
C LEU A 10 12.28 -32.87 2.57
N ALA A 11 11.35 -32.83 1.62
CA ALA A 11 11.38 -31.92 0.48
C ALA A 11 11.39 -30.48 0.95
N HIS A 12 10.41 -30.10 1.80
CA HIS A 12 10.34 -28.74 2.37
C HIS A 12 11.61 -28.34 3.13
N LEU A 13 12.10 -29.19 4.02
CA LEU A 13 13.33 -28.91 4.77
C LEU A 13 14.58 -28.83 3.89
N SER A 14 14.57 -29.44 2.70
CA SER A 14 15.68 -29.41 1.75
C SER A 14 15.85 -28.06 1.04
N ASP A 15 14.81 -27.23 1.01
CA ASP A 15 14.85 -25.87 0.46
C ASP A 15 15.70 -24.91 1.33
N PHE A 16 15.98 -25.31 2.58
CA PHE A 16 16.73 -24.50 3.52
C PHE A 16 18.22 -24.88 3.54
N GLY A 17 19.08 -23.86 3.47
CA GLY A 17 20.54 -24.04 3.42
C GLY A 17 21.16 -24.54 4.73
N ARG A 18 22.28 -25.28 4.64
CA ARG A 18 23.04 -25.81 5.79
C ARG A 18 23.49 -24.75 6.79
N GLY A 19 23.69 -23.49 6.34
CA GLY A 19 24.10 -22.39 7.23
C GLY A 19 23.11 -22.11 8.37
N LEU A 20 21.85 -22.55 8.23
CA LEU A 20 20.85 -22.42 9.29
C LEU A 20 21.02 -23.41 10.43
N GLU A 21 21.81 -24.50 10.25
CA GLU A 21 22.02 -25.52 11.30
C GLU A 21 22.76 -24.95 12.52
N GLU A 22 23.60 -23.93 12.33
CA GLU A 22 24.37 -23.28 13.40
C GLU A 22 23.86 -21.84 13.68
N SER A 23 22.90 -21.33 12.89
CA SER A 23 22.39 -19.97 13.03
C SER A 23 21.63 -19.81 14.35
N TRP A 24 21.83 -18.65 15.02
CA TRP A 24 21.09 -18.28 16.23
C TRP A 24 19.60 -18.06 15.91
N ASP A 25 19.32 -17.37 14.83
CA ASP A 25 17.97 -17.03 14.38
C ASP A 25 17.64 -17.81 13.10
N VAL A 26 16.45 -18.40 13.04
CA VAL A 26 16.03 -19.27 11.95
C VAL A 26 14.60 -18.95 11.52
N PRO A 27 14.25 -19.19 10.24
CA PRO A 27 12.90 -19.00 9.73
C PRO A 27 11.88 -19.87 10.48
N ARG A 28 10.67 -19.35 10.70
CA ARG A 28 9.56 -20.10 11.29
C ARG A 28 9.20 -21.36 10.50
N ALA A 29 9.41 -21.35 9.19
CA ALA A 29 9.12 -22.45 8.27
C ALA A 29 9.74 -23.79 8.67
N ILE A 30 10.88 -23.81 9.36
CA ILE A 30 11.54 -25.04 9.84
C ILE A 30 11.15 -25.44 11.29
N SER A 31 10.21 -24.73 11.92
CA SER A 31 9.60 -25.10 13.20
C SER A 31 8.43 -26.06 13.00
N LEU A 32 7.97 -26.72 14.09
CA LEU A 32 6.78 -27.59 14.03
C LEU A 32 5.54 -26.84 13.50
N ALA A 33 5.35 -25.61 13.94
CA ALA A 33 4.25 -24.76 13.48
C ALA A 33 4.36 -24.46 11.99
N GLY A 34 5.53 -23.99 11.51
CA GLY A 34 5.75 -23.69 10.10
C GLY A 34 5.62 -24.92 9.19
N LEU A 35 6.09 -26.08 9.63
CA LEU A 35 5.90 -27.37 8.93
C LEU A 35 4.41 -27.75 8.83
N ALA A 36 3.64 -27.56 9.90
CA ALA A 36 2.21 -27.85 9.92
C ALA A 36 1.45 -26.94 8.96
N ASP A 37 1.79 -25.65 8.96
CA ASP A 37 1.20 -24.66 8.05
C ASP A 37 1.52 -24.97 6.59
N HIS A 38 2.80 -25.24 6.27
CA HIS A 38 3.21 -25.59 4.90
C HIS A 38 2.52 -26.86 4.37
N LEU A 39 2.45 -27.88 5.22
CA LEU A 39 1.82 -29.16 4.84
C LEU A 39 0.28 -29.14 4.93
N GLY A 40 -0.29 -28.04 5.40
CA GLY A 40 -1.74 -27.88 5.52
C GLY A 40 -2.41 -28.77 6.56
N VAL A 41 -1.67 -29.32 7.54
CA VAL A 41 -2.16 -30.30 8.53
C VAL A 41 -2.12 -29.77 9.96
N VAL A 42 -2.85 -30.41 10.87
CA VAL A 42 -2.73 -30.14 12.32
C VAL A 42 -1.34 -30.50 12.85
N ARG A 43 -0.82 -29.75 13.82
CA ARG A 43 0.52 -29.99 14.41
C ARG A 43 0.68 -31.40 14.99
N SER A 44 -0.36 -31.90 15.63
CA SER A 44 -0.38 -33.26 16.18
C SER A 44 -0.15 -34.37 15.13
N ALA A 45 -0.50 -34.09 13.86
CA ALA A 45 -0.28 -35.00 12.75
C ALA A 45 1.22 -35.17 12.37
N LEU A 46 2.08 -34.22 12.77
CA LEU A 46 3.50 -34.21 12.42
C LEU A 46 4.41 -34.85 13.49
N HIS A 47 3.96 -35.00 14.73
CA HIS A 47 4.80 -35.55 15.81
C HIS A 47 5.37 -36.96 15.52
N LYS A 48 4.53 -37.87 15.04
CA LYS A 48 4.94 -39.24 14.72
C LYS A 48 5.85 -39.30 13.48
N PRO A 49 5.52 -38.63 12.35
CA PRO A 49 6.40 -38.54 11.18
C PRO A 49 7.79 -37.96 11.51
N LEU A 50 7.86 -36.82 12.21
CA LEU A 50 9.11 -36.17 12.58
C LEU A 50 9.97 -37.04 13.52
N LYS A 51 9.35 -37.68 14.52
CA LYS A 51 10.06 -38.60 15.43
C LYS A 51 10.64 -39.79 14.67
N SER A 52 9.93 -40.33 13.68
CA SER A 52 10.43 -41.42 12.83
C SER A 52 11.62 -40.94 11.99
N LEU A 53 11.51 -39.77 11.33
CA LEU A 53 12.59 -39.18 10.52
C LEU A 53 13.86 -38.89 11.37
N GLU A 54 13.68 -38.44 12.61
CA GLU A 54 14.81 -38.29 13.57
C GLU A 54 15.45 -39.63 13.91
N ALA A 55 14.64 -40.64 14.18
CA ALA A 55 15.13 -41.98 14.49
C ALA A 55 15.90 -42.64 13.32
N ASP A 56 15.44 -42.37 12.08
CA ASP A 56 16.06 -42.84 10.85
C ASP A 56 17.31 -42.00 10.44
N GLY A 57 17.60 -40.94 11.19
CA GLY A 57 18.74 -40.06 10.94
C GLY A 57 18.60 -39.22 9.66
N LEU A 58 17.37 -38.98 9.18
CA LEU A 58 17.08 -38.18 7.99
C LEU A 58 16.81 -36.69 8.33
N VAL A 59 16.45 -36.43 9.60
CA VAL A 59 16.23 -35.07 10.13
C VAL A 59 16.94 -34.93 11.46
N LEU A 60 17.50 -33.75 11.72
CA LEU A 60 18.05 -33.35 13.03
C LEU A 60 17.14 -32.28 13.64
N SER A 61 16.99 -32.29 14.95
CA SER A 61 16.28 -31.23 15.66
C SER A 61 17.17 -30.54 16.69
N ARG A 62 16.94 -29.26 16.88
CA ARG A 62 17.57 -28.42 17.91
C ARG A 62 16.63 -27.34 18.40
N THR A 63 17.01 -26.66 19.47
CA THR A 63 16.29 -25.46 19.94
C THR A 63 17.00 -24.21 19.47
N ALA A 64 16.28 -23.35 18.70
CA ALA A 64 16.79 -22.08 18.16
C ALA A 64 15.80 -20.96 18.40
N HIS A 65 16.28 -19.73 18.27
CA HIS A 65 15.41 -18.57 18.16
C HIS A 65 14.74 -18.60 16.79
N VAL A 66 13.42 -18.41 16.74
CA VAL A 66 12.64 -18.38 15.49
C VAL A 66 12.23 -16.95 15.25
N THR A 67 12.50 -16.44 14.06
CA THR A 67 12.17 -15.04 13.68
C THR A 67 10.72 -14.74 14.01
N GLY A 68 10.49 -13.68 14.78
CA GLY A 68 9.17 -13.27 15.25
C GLY A 68 8.59 -14.04 16.45
N ALA A 69 9.29 -15.04 17.01
CA ALA A 69 8.81 -15.76 18.18
C ALA A 69 9.47 -15.22 19.48
N PRO A 70 8.71 -15.04 20.57
CA PRO A 70 9.25 -14.49 21.84
C PRO A 70 10.22 -15.44 22.56
N ARG A 71 10.17 -16.74 22.24
CA ARG A 71 10.99 -17.79 22.87
C ARG A 71 11.63 -18.71 21.85
N ARG A 72 12.70 -19.40 22.28
CA ARG A 72 13.33 -20.46 21.48
C ARG A 72 12.37 -21.63 21.27
N ARG A 73 12.32 -22.17 20.06
CA ARG A 73 11.46 -23.28 19.66
C ARG A 73 12.29 -24.47 19.15
N LYS A 74 11.70 -25.65 19.16
CA LYS A 74 12.26 -26.83 18.49
C LYS A 74 12.14 -26.62 16.98
N VAL A 75 13.25 -26.71 16.27
CA VAL A 75 13.38 -26.57 14.82
C VAL A 75 14.02 -27.79 14.21
N TYR A 76 13.77 -28.03 12.93
CA TYR A 76 14.14 -29.28 12.26
C TYR A 76 15.03 -28.93 11.06
N HIS A 77 16.08 -29.71 10.85
CA HIS A 77 16.99 -29.56 9.71
C HIS A 77 17.13 -30.92 9.02
N VAL A 78 17.15 -30.93 7.69
CA VAL A 78 17.36 -32.13 6.91
C VAL A 78 18.84 -32.50 6.90
N THR A 79 19.17 -33.80 7.14
CA THR A 79 20.55 -34.33 7.02
C THR A 79 20.93 -34.57 5.57
N GLU A 80 22.21 -34.86 5.29
CA GLU A 80 22.67 -35.27 3.95
C GLU A 80 21.88 -36.47 3.42
N ARG A 81 21.74 -37.52 4.27
CA ARG A 81 20.90 -38.68 3.93
C ARG A 81 19.43 -38.35 3.69
N GLY A 82 18.91 -37.34 4.40
CA GLY A 82 17.56 -36.82 4.19
C GLY A 82 17.43 -36.12 2.86
N ARG A 83 18.44 -35.35 2.42
CA ARG A 83 18.48 -34.68 1.12
C ARG A 83 18.56 -35.69 -0.03
N GLU A 84 19.38 -36.72 0.10
CA GLU A 84 19.46 -37.82 -0.86
C GLU A 84 18.11 -38.53 -1.00
N ALA A 85 17.42 -38.80 0.10
CA ALA A 85 16.09 -39.44 0.09
C ALA A 85 15.00 -38.53 -0.52
N ALA A 86 15.19 -37.20 -0.49
CA ALA A 86 14.30 -36.22 -1.12
C ALA A 86 14.64 -35.99 -2.61
N SER A 87 15.88 -36.22 -3.06
CA SER A 87 16.36 -35.86 -4.41
C SER A 87 15.69 -36.65 -5.52
N ASP A 88 15.15 -37.84 -5.26
CA ASP A 88 14.39 -38.65 -6.23
C ASP A 88 13.07 -37.96 -6.65
N ILE A 89 12.60 -36.94 -5.90
CA ILE A 89 11.40 -36.17 -6.19
C ILE A 89 11.72 -34.91 -7.01
N VAL A 90 12.94 -34.35 -6.89
CA VAL A 90 13.35 -33.05 -7.44
C VAL A 90 13.84 -33.15 -8.90
N THR A 91 13.98 -34.31 -9.49
CA THR A 91 14.57 -34.49 -10.84
C THR A 91 13.56 -34.31 -11.99
N SER A 92 12.57 -33.45 -11.86
CA SER A 92 11.68 -33.07 -12.96
C SER A 92 11.72 -31.57 -13.27
N ALA A 93 12.24 -31.27 -14.46
CA ALA A 93 12.06 -30.06 -15.26
C ALA A 93 12.76 -28.76 -14.82
N LYS A 94 13.90 -28.48 -15.44
CA LYS A 94 14.32 -27.10 -15.76
C LYS A 94 13.46 -26.55 -16.93
N VAL A 95 12.22 -26.17 -16.63
CA VAL A 95 11.45 -25.20 -17.44
C VAL A 95 11.81 -23.81 -16.89
N SER A 96 11.84 -22.78 -17.71
CA SER A 96 11.98 -21.40 -17.25
C SER A 96 10.83 -21.11 -16.28
N ARG A 97 11.09 -21.14 -14.99
CA ARG A 97 10.09 -20.85 -13.96
C ARG A 97 9.63 -19.41 -14.12
N GLY A 98 8.33 -19.19 -14.02
CA GLY A 98 7.75 -17.86 -13.90
C GLY A 98 8.27 -17.13 -12.65
N ARG A 99 7.74 -15.94 -12.42
CA ARG A 99 8.11 -15.09 -11.29
C ARG A 99 6.86 -14.63 -10.56
N SER A 100 7.02 -14.23 -9.30
CA SER A 100 5.97 -13.54 -8.56
C SER A 100 6.46 -12.19 -8.07
N GLU A 101 5.55 -11.23 -7.99
CA GLU A 101 5.71 -9.92 -7.35
C GLU A 101 4.56 -9.73 -6.35
N GLY A 102 4.82 -9.01 -5.27
CA GLY A 102 3.88 -8.82 -4.17
C GLY A 102 3.96 -9.91 -3.09
N PRO A 103 3.10 -9.83 -2.06
CA PRO A 103 3.14 -10.68 -0.87
C PRO A 103 2.46 -12.04 -1.09
N LEU A 104 2.86 -12.78 -2.13
CA LEU A 104 2.34 -14.13 -2.40
C LEU A 104 2.62 -15.04 -1.17
N PRO A 105 1.59 -15.67 -0.58
CA PRO A 105 1.77 -16.60 0.52
C PRO A 105 2.61 -17.82 0.10
N ASP A 106 3.36 -18.38 1.04
CA ASP A 106 4.09 -19.63 0.82
C ASP A 106 3.11 -20.73 0.42
N PRO A 107 3.47 -21.54 -0.60
CA PRO A 107 2.61 -22.63 -1.03
C PRO A 107 2.48 -23.68 0.09
N ILE A 108 1.24 -24.10 0.34
CA ILE A 108 0.91 -25.17 1.27
C ILE A 108 0.43 -26.40 0.51
N ASN A 109 0.61 -27.57 1.07
CA ASN A 109 0.03 -28.79 0.51
C ASN A 109 -1.48 -28.79 0.74
N LEU A 110 -2.26 -28.77 -0.35
CA LEU A 110 -3.72 -28.76 -0.30
C LEU A 110 -4.28 -30.18 -0.38
N HIS A 111 -5.25 -30.45 0.47
CA HIS A 111 -5.98 -31.71 0.50
C HIS A 111 -7.33 -31.51 -0.20
N GLY A 112 -7.69 -32.41 -1.13
CA GLY A 112 -8.99 -32.44 -1.81
C GLY A 112 -9.34 -31.21 -2.68
N ARG A 113 -8.37 -30.38 -3.06
CA ARG A 113 -8.60 -29.17 -3.87
C ARG A 113 -8.01 -29.21 -5.27
N GLY A 114 -7.42 -30.34 -5.68
CA GLY A 114 -6.70 -30.45 -6.95
C GLY A 114 -7.55 -30.14 -8.17
N GLU A 115 -8.80 -30.58 -8.21
CA GLU A 115 -9.73 -30.31 -9.33
C GLU A 115 -10.07 -28.83 -9.43
N VAL A 116 -10.37 -28.17 -8.31
CA VAL A 116 -10.69 -26.73 -8.27
C VAL A 116 -9.48 -25.91 -8.71
N VAL A 117 -8.29 -26.21 -8.19
CA VAL A 117 -7.03 -25.55 -8.59
C VAL A 117 -6.79 -25.70 -10.09
N SER A 118 -6.92 -26.92 -10.63
CA SER A 118 -6.70 -27.18 -12.06
C SER A 118 -7.73 -26.49 -12.95
N SER A 119 -9.01 -26.46 -12.53
CA SER A 119 -10.09 -25.78 -13.26
C SER A 119 -9.84 -24.27 -13.33
N ILE A 120 -9.54 -23.62 -12.19
CA ILE A 120 -9.25 -22.18 -12.16
C ILE A 120 -7.99 -21.86 -12.97
N ALA A 121 -6.90 -22.62 -12.81
CA ALA A 121 -5.65 -22.40 -13.55
C ALA A 121 -5.87 -22.53 -15.07
N SER A 122 -6.64 -23.52 -15.50
CA SER A 122 -6.99 -23.72 -16.92
C SER A 122 -7.83 -22.56 -17.46
N GLY A 123 -8.84 -22.11 -16.72
CA GLY A 123 -9.68 -20.98 -17.12
C GLY A 123 -8.88 -19.67 -17.23
N LEU A 124 -8.03 -19.36 -16.23
CA LEU A 124 -7.12 -18.21 -16.26
C LEU A 124 -6.16 -18.29 -17.46
N SER A 125 -5.60 -19.47 -17.74
CA SER A 125 -4.76 -19.67 -18.94
C SER A 125 -5.52 -19.45 -20.24
N GLY A 126 -6.84 -19.69 -20.23
CA GLY A 126 -7.76 -19.39 -21.33
C GLY A 126 -8.20 -17.92 -21.43
N GLY A 127 -7.81 -17.06 -20.47
CA GLY A 127 -8.15 -15.64 -20.42
C GLY A 127 -9.44 -15.32 -19.66
N SER A 128 -10.03 -16.28 -18.93
CA SER A 128 -11.16 -16.02 -18.04
C SER A 128 -10.69 -15.34 -16.74
N ASN A 129 -11.56 -14.51 -16.13
CA ASN A 129 -11.33 -13.93 -14.81
C ASN A 129 -12.24 -14.60 -13.79
N PHE A 130 -11.76 -14.75 -12.56
CA PHE A 130 -12.51 -15.45 -11.53
C PHE A 130 -12.62 -14.62 -10.24
N LEU A 131 -13.78 -14.71 -9.61
CA LEU A 131 -14.02 -14.28 -8.24
C LEU A 131 -14.21 -15.53 -7.37
N LEU A 132 -13.20 -15.84 -6.54
CA LEU A 132 -13.24 -16.97 -5.62
C LEU A 132 -13.85 -16.55 -4.29
N GLU A 133 -15.02 -17.08 -3.97
CA GLU A 133 -15.77 -16.75 -2.77
C GLU A 133 -15.89 -17.92 -1.80
N GLY A 134 -16.21 -17.64 -0.54
CA GLY A 134 -16.52 -18.66 0.45
C GLY A 134 -16.38 -18.18 1.88
N LEU A 135 -16.67 -19.07 2.83
CA LEU A 135 -16.62 -18.77 4.25
C LEU A 135 -15.20 -18.41 4.73
N PRO A 136 -15.05 -17.63 5.83
CA PRO A 136 -13.76 -17.40 6.47
C PRO A 136 -13.12 -18.73 6.88
N GLY A 137 -11.83 -18.94 6.58
CA GLY A 137 -11.12 -20.17 6.96
C GLY A 137 -11.36 -21.39 6.08
N ILE A 138 -12.16 -21.28 4.99
CA ILE A 138 -12.44 -22.40 4.05
C ILE A 138 -11.26 -22.74 3.11
N GLY A 139 -10.20 -21.89 3.10
CA GLY A 139 -8.98 -22.14 2.33
C GLY A 139 -8.87 -21.39 1.00
N LYS A 140 -9.61 -20.29 0.78
CA LYS A 140 -9.58 -19.49 -0.45
C LYS A 140 -8.17 -19.00 -0.84
N THR A 141 -7.49 -18.32 0.07
CA THR A 141 -6.11 -17.83 -0.12
C THR A 141 -5.16 -18.97 -0.46
N SER A 142 -5.33 -20.12 0.19
CA SER A 142 -4.50 -21.31 -0.09
C SER A 142 -4.74 -21.90 -1.47
N VAL A 143 -6.00 -21.94 -1.93
CA VAL A 143 -6.36 -22.35 -3.30
C VAL A 143 -5.79 -21.37 -4.30
N ALA A 144 -5.95 -20.06 -4.08
CA ALA A 144 -5.41 -19.03 -4.95
C ALA A 144 -3.86 -19.11 -5.03
N ALA A 145 -3.17 -19.33 -3.92
CA ALA A 145 -1.71 -19.52 -3.90
C ALA A 145 -1.29 -20.78 -4.70
N ALA A 146 -2.03 -21.88 -4.58
CA ALA A 146 -1.76 -23.10 -5.35
C ALA A 146 -2.00 -22.92 -6.86
N VAL A 147 -3.05 -22.18 -7.25
CA VAL A 147 -3.29 -21.76 -8.64
C VAL A 147 -2.12 -20.93 -9.16
N CYS A 148 -1.66 -19.96 -8.37
CA CYS A 148 -0.50 -19.13 -8.71
C CYS A 148 0.76 -19.99 -8.89
N GLN A 149 1.02 -20.95 -8.00
CA GLN A 149 2.19 -21.83 -8.11
C GLN A 149 2.12 -22.68 -9.39
N SER A 150 0.95 -23.23 -9.71
CA SER A 150 0.76 -23.97 -10.97
C SER A 150 1.12 -23.13 -12.20
N LEU A 151 0.65 -21.89 -12.26
CA LEU A 151 0.94 -20.97 -13.38
C LEU A 151 2.41 -20.48 -13.38
N ILE A 152 3.02 -20.26 -12.21
CA ILE A 152 4.47 -19.98 -12.11
C ILE A 152 5.29 -21.12 -12.69
N ASP A 153 4.92 -22.36 -12.41
CA ASP A 153 5.60 -23.54 -12.96
C ASP A 153 5.42 -23.65 -14.50
N GLU A 154 4.37 -23.07 -15.06
CA GLU A 154 4.13 -22.91 -16.49
C GLU A 154 4.80 -21.65 -17.11
N GLY A 155 5.55 -20.90 -16.31
CA GLY A 155 6.32 -19.73 -16.77
C GLY A 155 5.53 -18.42 -16.76
N TRP A 156 4.45 -18.31 -15.99
CA TRP A 156 3.68 -17.07 -15.81
C TRP A 156 4.34 -16.11 -14.82
N MET A 157 4.10 -14.81 -15.03
CA MET A 157 4.32 -13.78 -14.03
C MET A 157 3.09 -13.65 -13.15
N VAL A 158 3.22 -13.81 -11.86
CA VAL A 158 2.12 -13.60 -10.89
C VAL A 158 2.34 -12.28 -10.15
N ARG A 159 1.31 -11.45 -10.09
CA ARG A 159 1.29 -10.19 -9.37
C ARG A 159 0.23 -10.26 -8.28
N TRP A 160 0.68 -10.38 -7.03
CA TRP A 160 -0.19 -10.58 -5.88
C TRP A 160 -0.37 -9.29 -5.09
N ALA A 161 -1.62 -8.95 -4.77
CA ALA A 161 -1.98 -7.91 -3.83
C ALA A 161 -2.90 -8.47 -2.75
N THR A 162 -2.75 -8.01 -1.51
CA THR A 162 -3.64 -8.33 -0.39
C THR A 162 -4.32 -7.06 0.07
N CYS A 163 -5.64 -7.03 0.02
CA CYS A 163 -6.44 -5.88 0.40
C CYS A 163 -6.44 -5.67 1.91
N GLN A 164 -6.35 -4.43 2.33
CA GLN A 164 -6.51 -3.94 3.70
C GLN A 164 -7.60 -2.89 3.75
N THR A 165 -7.96 -2.41 4.94
CA THR A 165 -9.06 -1.44 5.14
C THR A 165 -8.87 -0.14 4.37
N ASP A 166 -7.63 0.28 4.19
CA ASP A 166 -7.20 1.48 3.48
C ASP A 166 -6.69 1.23 2.05
N SER A 167 -6.85 0.02 1.53
CA SER A 167 -6.41 -0.29 0.17
C SER A 167 -7.27 0.43 -0.86
N ASP A 168 -6.61 1.15 -1.75
CA ASP A 168 -7.17 1.77 -2.94
C ASP A 168 -6.52 1.22 -4.22
N SER A 169 -6.97 1.68 -5.38
CA SER A 169 -6.42 1.27 -6.68
C SER A 169 -4.92 1.52 -6.78
N SER A 170 -4.41 2.60 -6.18
CA SER A 170 -2.99 2.95 -6.21
C SER A 170 -2.15 2.03 -5.33
N SER A 171 -2.62 1.69 -4.14
CA SER A 171 -1.93 0.76 -3.24
C SER A 171 -1.90 -0.66 -3.80
N ILE A 172 -2.99 -1.11 -4.42
CA ILE A 172 -3.05 -2.39 -5.15
C ILE A 172 -2.06 -2.39 -6.31
N ALA A 173 -2.04 -1.32 -7.11
CA ALA A 173 -1.09 -1.18 -8.20
C ALA A 173 0.38 -1.21 -7.73
N ARG A 174 0.70 -0.58 -6.59
CA ARG A 174 2.04 -0.66 -5.99
C ARG A 174 2.44 -2.08 -5.58
N MET A 175 1.51 -2.86 -5.06
CA MET A 175 1.78 -4.27 -4.76
C MET A 175 2.00 -5.10 -6.02
N TRP A 176 1.27 -4.83 -7.11
CA TRP A 176 1.42 -5.54 -8.38
C TRP A 176 2.65 -5.12 -9.19
N LEU A 177 3.01 -3.83 -9.17
CA LEU A 177 3.97 -3.23 -10.11
C LEU A 177 5.20 -2.61 -9.42
N GLY A 178 5.24 -2.65 -8.08
CA GLY A 178 6.28 -2.02 -7.29
C GLY A 178 6.03 -0.53 -7.06
N ARG A 179 6.96 0.14 -6.38
CA ARG A 179 6.81 1.53 -5.92
C ARG A 179 6.55 2.55 -7.03
N ARG A 180 6.99 2.28 -8.27
CA ARG A 180 6.79 3.15 -9.44
C ARG A 180 5.51 2.82 -10.22
N ALA A 181 4.53 2.23 -9.56
CA ALA A 181 3.24 1.93 -10.17
C ALA A 181 2.49 3.24 -10.52
N PRO A 182 1.77 3.25 -11.65
CA PRO A 182 0.83 4.32 -11.94
C PRO A 182 -0.29 4.35 -10.89
N SER A 183 -0.91 5.52 -10.68
CA SER A 183 -2.00 5.70 -9.72
C SER A 183 -3.39 5.69 -10.36
N THR A 184 -3.48 5.78 -11.70
CA THR A 184 -4.78 5.84 -12.39
C THR A 184 -5.14 4.51 -13.02
N THR A 185 -6.41 4.16 -13.00
CA THR A 185 -6.93 2.92 -13.58
C THR A 185 -6.46 2.71 -15.02
N ASP A 186 -6.57 3.70 -15.88
CA ASP A 186 -6.13 3.62 -17.29
C ASP A 186 -4.64 3.30 -17.46
N ALA A 187 -3.79 3.98 -16.65
CA ALA A 187 -2.36 3.78 -16.72
C ALA A 187 -1.94 2.42 -16.10
N ILE A 188 -2.62 1.99 -15.02
CA ILE A 188 -2.44 0.67 -14.41
C ILE A 188 -2.78 -0.42 -15.43
N VAL A 189 -3.96 -0.33 -16.04
CA VAL A 189 -4.44 -1.27 -17.08
C VAL A 189 -3.43 -1.38 -18.23
N THR A 190 -2.96 -0.24 -18.74
CA THR A 190 -1.95 -0.23 -19.81
C THR A 190 -0.65 -0.93 -19.38
N ARG A 191 -0.26 -0.79 -18.11
CA ARG A 191 0.99 -1.37 -17.59
C ARG A 191 0.91 -2.86 -17.28
N VAL A 192 -0.26 -3.33 -16.85
CA VAL A 192 -0.49 -4.76 -16.54
C VAL A 192 -0.88 -5.59 -17.75
N ASP A 193 -1.32 -4.97 -18.85
CA ASP A 193 -1.75 -5.67 -20.07
C ASP A 193 -0.57 -6.41 -20.72
N SER A 194 -0.37 -7.63 -20.29
CA SER A 194 0.73 -8.49 -20.72
C SER A 194 0.30 -9.94 -20.72
N LYS A 195 0.62 -10.65 -21.80
CA LYS A 195 0.38 -12.10 -21.92
C LYS A 195 1.18 -12.87 -20.86
N LYS A 196 0.61 -13.96 -20.37
CA LYS A 196 1.19 -14.80 -19.29
C LYS A 196 1.47 -14.02 -18.01
N THR A 197 0.64 -13.01 -17.72
CA THR A 197 0.63 -12.31 -16.43
C THR A 197 -0.70 -12.60 -15.76
N LEU A 198 -0.68 -13.01 -14.50
CA LEU A 198 -1.85 -13.17 -13.64
C LEU A 198 -1.87 -12.05 -12.60
N LEU A 199 -3.00 -11.38 -12.46
CA LEU A 199 -3.27 -10.43 -11.40
C LEU A 199 -4.07 -11.12 -10.30
N VAL A 200 -3.66 -10.96 -9.04
CA VAL A 200 -4.40 -11.51 -7.89
C VAL A 200 -4.69 -10.39 -6.90
N LEU A 201 -5.95 -10.33 -6.45
CA LEU A 201 -6.37 -9.50 -5.33
C LEU A 201 -6.98 -10.39 -4.26
N ASP A 202 -6.25 -10.60 -3.16
CA ASP A 202 -6.73 -11.39 -2.02
C ASP A 202 -7.35 -10.51 -0.94
N GLU A 203 -8.21 -11.10 -0.10
CA GLU A 203 -8.92 -10.44 1.02
C GLU A 203 -9.74 -9.21 0.59
N ALA A 204 -10.31 -9.22 -0.61
CA ALA A 204 -11.00 -8.07 -1.21
C ALA A 204 -12.12 -7.48 -0.34
N GLN A 205 -12.71 -8.26 0.58
CA GLN A 205 -13.72 -7.79 1.55
C GLN A 205 -13.15 -6.90 2.66
N GLN A 206 -11.82 -6.74 2.77
CA GLN A 206 -11.20 -5.87 3.77
C GLN A 206 -11.28 -4.39 3.38
N ALA A 207 -11.50 -4.09 2.10
CA ALA A 207 -11.61 -2.71 1.63
C ALA A 207 -12.73 -1.98 2.38
N SER A 208 -12.45 -0.75 2.81
CA SER A 208 -13.49 0.12 3.39
C SER A 208 -14.56 0.45 2.34
N GLU A 209 -15.79 0.68 2.76
CA GLU A 209 -16.91 1.04 1.88
C GLU A 209 -16.56 2.24 0.97
N ARG A 210 -15.80 3.19 1.50
CA ARG A 210 -15.31 4.37 0.77
C ARG A 210 -14.48 4.01 -0.46
N LEU A 211 -13.64 2.97 -0.39
CA LEU A 211 -12.65 2.63 -1.41
C LEU A 211 -13.08 1.50 -2.35
N VAL A 212 -14.15 0.78 -2.01
CA VAL A 212 -14.68 -0.36 -2.80
C VAL A 212 -15.01 0.05 -4.25
N GLY A 213 -15.57 1.24 -4.47
CA GLY A 213 -15.92 1.72 -5.81
C GLY A 213 -14.73 1.82 -6.75
N GLY A 214 -13.63 2.40 -6.30
CA GLY A 214 -12.39 2.51 -7.10
C GLY A 214 -11.71 1.16 -7.34
N ILE A 215 -11.77 0.23 -6.37
CA ILE A 215 -11.25 -1.13 -6.55
C ILE A 215 -12.10 -1.90 -7.57
N ARG A 216 -13.43 -1.78 -7.53
CA ARG A 216 -14.34 -2.36 -8.53
C ARG A 216 -13.97 -1.87 -9.93
N GLU A 217 -13.84 -0.55 -10.12
CA GLU A 217 -13.47 0.03 -11.41
C GLU A 217 -12.14 -0.52 -11.93
N LEU A 218 -11.13 -0.66 -11.04
CA LEU A 218 -9.85 -1.25 -11.39
C LEU A 218 -10.00 -2.71 -11.85
N LEU A 219 -10.74 -3.55 -11.10
CA LEU A 219 -10.94 -4.97 -11.44
C LEU A 219 -11.68 -5.13 -12.77
N GLU A 220 -12.77 -4.37 -12.98
CA GLU A 220 -13.55 -4.39 -14.21
C GLU A 220 -12.71 -3.91 -15.42
N ALA A 221 -11.89 -2.90 -15.25
CA ALA A 221 -10.99 -2.43 -16.30
C ALA A 221 -9.88 -3.45 -16.61
N CYS A 222 -9.32 -4.13 -15.59
CA CYS A 222 -8.34 -5.19 -15.76
C CYS A 222 -8.94 -6.42 -16.48
N SER A 223 -10.23 -6.72 -16.28
CA SER A 223 -10.88 -7.87 -16.92
C SER A 223 -10.88 -7.80 -18.45
N GLY A 224 -10.72 -6.62 -19.02
CA GLY A 224 -10.60 -6.40 -20.47
C GLY A 224 -9.18 -6.55 -21.03
N THR A 225 -8.18 -6.87 -20.22
CA THR A 225 -6.77 -7.00 -20.62
C THR A 225 -6.39 -8.43 -21.01
N SER A 226 -5.17 -8.59 -21.54
CA SER A 226 -4.58 -9.94 -21.80
C SER A 226 -4.07 -10.60 -20.51
N ALA A 227 -4.08 -9.91 -19.38
CA ALA A 227 -3.68 -10.40 -18.05
C ALA A 227 -4.94 -10.80 -17.27
N PRO A 228 -5.28 -12.09 -17.17
CA PRO A 228 -6.44 -12.53 -16.40
C PRO A 228 -6.28 -12.16 -14.92
N THR A 229 -7.42 -11.99 -14.26
CA THR A 229 -7.49 -11.57 -12.87
C THR A 229 -8.20 -12.62 -12.00
N LEU A 230 -7.63 -12.92 -10.84
CA LEU A 230 -8.21 -13.73 -9.78
C LEU A 230 -8.48 -12.85 -8.56
N ALA A 231 -9.73 -12.51 -8.31
CA ALA A 231 -10.16 -11.83 -7.09
C ALA A 231 -10.59 -12.87 -6.04
N VAL A 232 -10.22 -12.68 -4.79
CA VAL A 232 -10.54 -13.58 -3.67
C VAL A 232 -11.24 -12.79 -2.59
N SER A 233 -12.44 -13.23 -2.21
CA SER A 233 -13.26 -12.52 -1.24
C SER A 233 -13.99 -13.48 -0.30
N ARG A 234 -14.38 -12.98 0.86
CA ARG A 234 -15.33 -13.64 1.75
C ARG A 234 -16.75 -13.39 1.27
N ALA A 235 -17.65 -14.35 1.47
CA ALA A 235 -19.07 -14.14 1.26
C ALA A 235 -19.72 -13.49 2.53
N PRO A 236 -20.61 -12.47 2.38
CA PRO A 236 -20.93 -11.78 1.13
C PRO A 236 -19.75 -10.92 0.64
N ASN A 237 -19.53 -10.89 -0.68
CA ASN A 237 -18.46 -10.10 -1.26
C ASN A 237 -18.89 -8.63 -1.44
N PRO A 238 -17.95 -7.66 -1.42
CA PRO A 238 -18.26 -6.24 -1.60
C PRO A 238 -18.51 -5.84 -3.06
N PHE A 239 -18.35 -6.77 -4.01
CA PHE A 239 -18.48 -6.53 -5.45
C PHE A 239 -19.61 -7.37 -6.06
N PRO A 240 -20.88 -7.15 -5.70
CA PRO A 240 -21.97 -7.87 -6.34
C PRO A 240 -21.95 -7.56 -7.85
N ASP A 241 -22.15 -8.60 -8.68
CA ASP A 241 -22.22 -8.51 -10.15
C ASP A 241 -20.97 -7.88 -10.80
N LEU A 242 -19.76 -8.29 -10.34
CA LEU A 242 -18.50 -7.82 -10.91
C LEU A 242 -18.40 -8.21 -12.41
N SER A 243 -18.40 -7.20 -13.27
CA SER A 243 -18.45 -7.40 -14.72
C SER A 243 -17.17 -8.07 -15.24
N GLY A 244 -17.33 -9.09 -16.07
CA GLY A 244 -16.22 -9.83 -16.68
C GLY A 244 -15.61 -10.92 -15.79
N PHE A 245 -16.19 -11.23 -14.63
CA PHE A 245 -15.73 -12.27 -13.72
C PHE A 245 -16.74 -13.42 -13.59
N GLU A 246 -16.21 -14.64 -13.54
CA GLU A 246 -16.96 -15.85 -13.18
C GLU A 246 -16.81 -16.11 -11.68
N SER A 247 -17.93 -16.22 -10.95
CA SER A 247 -17.90 -16.48 -9.51
C SER A 247 -17.81 -17.97 -9.23
N ILE A 248 -16.85 -18.35 -8.37
CA ILE A 248 -16.67 -19.72 -7.86
C ILE A 248 -16.79 -19.70 -6.34
N ARG A 249 -17.77 -20.44 -5.81
CA ARG A 249 -17.94 -20.59 -4.38
C ARG A 249 -17.19 -21.84 -3.88
N LEU A 250 -16.28 -21.61 -2.93
CA LEU A 250 -15.52 -22.68 -2.30
C LEU A 250 -16.28 -23.24 -1.10
N GLU A 251 -16.65 -24.51 -1.18
CA GLU A 251 -17.37 -25.26 -0.14
C GLU A 251 -16.39 -26.02 0.79
N GLY A 252 -16.90 -26.70 1.81
CA GLY A 252 -16.13 -27.59 2.68
C GLY A 252 -15.38 -28.68 1.92
N LEU A 253 -14.43 -29.34 2.57
CA LEU A 253 -13.75 -30.51 2.02
C LEU A 253 -14.65 -31.73 2.08
N GLU A 254 -14.57 -32.57 1.04
CA GLU A 254 -15.16 -33.90 1.13
C GLU A 254 -14.59 -34.67 2.33
N PRO A 255 -15.38 -35.49 3.05
CA PRO A 255 -14.93 -36.16 4.27
C PRO A 255 -13.65 -36.97 4.12
N SER A 256 -13.45 -37.64 2.97
CA SER A 256 -12.21 -38.35 2.66
C SER A 256 -10.98 -37.48 2.60
N SER A 257 -11.11 -36.31 2.00
CA SER A 257 -10.02 -35.31 1.91
C SER A 257 -9.81 -34.57 3.24
N ALA A 258 -10.89 -34.25 3.93
CA ALA A 258 -10.85 -33.64 5.24
C ALA A 258 -10.14 -34.53 6.29
N ARG A 259 -10.29 -35.85 6.17
CA ARG A 259 -9.60 -36.86 6.98
C ARG A 259 -8.07 -36.72 6.93
N GLU A 260 -7.53 -36.30 5.78
CA GLU A 260 -6.09 -36.14 5.60
C GLU A 260 -5.48 -35.02 6.47
N LEU A 261 -6.29 -34.10 6.99
CA LEU A 261 -5.86 -33.04 7.92
C LEU A 261 -5.56 -33.60 9.31
N LEU A 262 -6.23 -34.68 9.71
CA LEU A 262 -6.15 -35.28 11.03
C LEU A 262 -4.99 -36.30 11.13
N PRO A 263 -4.57 -36.70 12.39
CA PRO A 263 -3.55 -37.69 12.57
C PRO A 263 -3.93 -39.04 11.93
N GLU A 264 -2.99 -39.69 11.24
CA GLU A 264 -3.18 -41.02 10.64
C GLU A 264 -3.55 -42.12 11.68
N ALA A 265 -3.10 -41.95 12.93
CA ALA A 265 -3.34 -42.89 14.00
C ALA A 265 -4.74 -42.77 14.64
N MET A 266 -5.54 -41.80 14.24
CA MET A 266 -6.90 -41.63 14.72
C MET A 266 -7.83 -42.66 14.10
N ASP A 267 -8.78 -43.19 14.90
CA ASP A 267 -9.79 -44.11 14.40
C ASP A 267 -10.58 -43.48 13.24
N GLU A 268 -10.92 -44.28 12.22
CA GLU A 268 -11.55 -43.80 11.01
C GLU A 268 -12.96 -43.25 11.27
N GLN A 269 -13.73 -43.87 12.16
CA GLN A 269 -15.07 -43.43 12.50
C GLN A 269 -15.03 -42.09 13.28
N ASP A 270 -14.12 -41.97 14.23
CA ASP A 270 -13.92 -40.76 15.01
C ASP A 270 -13.47 -39.60 14.09
N ALA A 271 -12.52 -39.86 13.18
CA ALA A 271 -12.05 -38.85 12.23
C ALA A 271 -13.14 -38.38 11.27
N LEU A 272 -13.94 -39.31 10.74
CA LEU A 272 -15.08 -38.96 9.90
C LEU A 272 -16.15 -38.18 10.68
N GLY A 273 -16.37 -38.54 11.94
CA GLY A 273 -17.26 -37.80 12.86
C GLY A 273 -16.85 -36.34 13.01
N VAL A 274 -15.56 -36.08 13.24
CA VAL A 274 -15.00 -34.73 13.30
C VAL A 274 -15.21 -33.99 11.98
N CYS A 275 -14.87 -34.61 10.84
CA CYS A 275 -14.99 -33.99 9.53
C CYS A 275 -16.45 -33.62 9.21
N GLN A 276 -17.40 -34.46 9.54
CA GLN A 276 -18.84 -34.22 9.34
C GLN A 276 -19.36 -33.12 10.28
N ALA A 277 -18.99 -33.15 11.57
CA ALA A 277 -19.39 -32.16 12.55
C ALA A 277 -18.89 -30.74 12.18
N MET A 278 -17.73 -30.65 11.52
CA MET A 278 -17.14 -29.39 11.02
C MET A 278 -17.55 -29.06 9.58
N ASP A 279 -18.47 -29.80 8.98
CA ASP A 279 -18.89 -29.64 7.55
C ASP A 279 -17.69 -29.55 6.57
N GLY A 280 -16.66 -30.34 6.82
CA GLY A 280 -15.42 -30.33 6.06
C GLY A 280 -14.62 -29.01 6.11
N HIS A 281 -14.89 -28.14 7.10
CA HIS A 281 -14.27 -26.82 7.19
C HIS A 281 -12.79 -26.92 7.64
N PRO A 282 -11.79 -26.60 6.78
CA PRO A 282 -10.38 -26.90 7.06
C PRO A 282 -9.86 -26.25 8.35
N LEU A 283 -10.21 -24.96 8.58
CA LEU A 283 -9.77 -24.27 9.79
C LEU A 283 -10.47 -24.84 11.04
N GLY A 284 -11.76 -25.16 10.96
CA GLY A 284 -12.46 -25.80 12.08
C GLY A 284 -11.80 -27.11 12.47
N ILE A 285 -11.46 -27.96 11.51
CA ILE A 285 -10.75 -29.23 11.74
C ILE A 285 -9.36 -29.00 12.34
N LYS A 286 -8.63 -27.98 11.88
CA LYS A 286 -7.30 -27.62 12.41
C LYS A 286 -7.34 -27.10 13.85
N LEU A 287 -8.40 -26.42 14.22
CA LEU A 287 -8.62 -25.88 15.56
C LEU A 287 -9.14 -26.93 16.55
N TRP A 288 -9.65 -28.07 16.04
CA TRP A 288 -10.19 -29.13 16.87
C TRP A 288 -9.11 -29.86 17.69
N SER A 289 -9.44 -30.19 18.94
CA SER A 289 -8.64 -31.01 19.84
C SER A 289 -9.43 -32.24 20.27
N PRO A 290 -8.75 -33.41 20.51
CA PRO A 290 -9.42 -34.62 21.02
C PRO A 290 -10.14 -34.45 22.35
N ASP A 291 -9.82 -33.40 23.10
CA ASP A 291 -10.42 -33.09 24.40
C ASP A 291 -11.72 -32.25 24.24
N ASP A 292 -12.07 -31.84 23.02
CA ASP A 292 -13.23 -31.02 22.76
C ASP A 292 -14.48 -31.85 22.48
N ASP A 293 -15.65 -31.35 22.90
CA ASP A 293 -16.92 -31.87 22.45
C ASP A 293 -17.11 -31.56 20.95
N LEU A 294 -17.67 -32.52 20.20
CA LEU A 294 -18.01 -32.28 18.80
C LEU A 294 -19.19 -31.29 18.71
N PRO A 295 -19.08 -30.24 17.91
CA PRO A 295 -20.20 -29.32 17.72
C PRO A 295 -21.39 -30.01 17.08
N GLY A 296 -22.61 -29.58 17.44
CA GLY A 296 -23.81 -29.95 16.69
C GLY A 296 -23.69 -29.47 15.22
N SER A 297 -24.38 -30.15 14.32
CA SER A 297 -24.27 -29.87 12.87
C SER A 297 -24.45 -28.37 12.56
N GLY A 298 -23.44 -27.73 12.01
CA GLY A 298 -23.55 -26.48 11.29
C GLY A 298 -22.88 -25.23 11.82
N ALA A 299 -22.10 -25.26 12.92
CA ALA A 299 -21.60 -23.99 13.46
C ALA A 299 -20.13 -24.03 13.88
N VAL A 300 -19.21 -23.97 12.90
CA VAL A 300 -17.79 -23.72 13.19
C VAL A 300 -17.58 -22.43 14.00
N GLN A 301 -18.43 -21.41 13.81
CA GLN A 301 -18.45 -20.20 14.64
C GLN A 301 -18.77 -20.50 16.09
N GLU A 302 -19.84 -21.26 16.37
CA GLU A 302 -20.23 -21.67 17.72
C GLU A 302 -19.17 -22.56 18.37
N TYR A 303 -18.52 -23.43 17.60
CA TYR A 303 -17.38 -24.20 18.08
C TYR A 303 -16.18 -23.31 18.47
N VAL A 304 -15.81 -22.34 17.63
CA VAL A 304 -14.73 -21.38 17.97
C VAL A 304 -15.06 -20.65 19.26
N GLU A 305 -16.27 -20.14 19.42
CA GLU A 305 -16.70 -19.40 20.60
C GLU A 305 -16.76 -20.26 21.85
N SER A 306 -17.37 -21.44 21.77
CA SER A 306 -17.64 -22.29 22.94
C SER A 306 -16.47 -23.16 23.36
N GLN A 307 -15.57 -23.52 22.47
CA GLN A 307 -14.46 -24.44 22.74
C GLN A 307 -13.11 -23.75 22.58
N VAL A 308 -12.84 -23.10 21.43
CA VAL A 308 -11.50 -22.56 21.16
C VAL A 308 -11.20 -21.37 22.08
N LEU A 309 -12.10 -20.39 22.16
CA LEU A 309 -11.87 -19.19 22.97
C LEU A 309 -11.86 -19.46 24.47
N ARG A 310 -12.62 -20.45 24.96
CA ARG A 310 -12.66 -20.80 26.39
C ARG A 310 -11.41 -21.49 26.91
N ARG A 311 -10.62 -22.09 26.04
CA ARG A 311 -9.36 -22.78 26.41
C ARG A 311 -8.18 -21.82 26.63
N LEU A 312 -8.30 -20.59 26.12
CA LEU A 312 -7.22 -19.62 26.22
C LEU A 312 -7.00 -19.19 27.67
N SER A 313 -5.73 -19.08 28.04
CA SER A 313 -5.33 -18.41 29.27
C SER A 313 -5.75 -16.94 29.25
N GLN A 314 -5.66 -16.27 30.40
CA GLN A 314 -5.93 -14.85 30.46
C GLN A 314 -5.01 -14.05 29.53
N SER A 315 -3.71 -14.40 29.47
CA SER A 315 -2.75 -13.76 28.56
C SER A 315 -3.07 -14.03 27.10
N GLY A 316 -3.41 -15.29 26.74
CA GLY A 316 -3.84 -15.64 25.38
C GLY A 316 -5.10 -14.90 24.95
N ALA A 317 -6.09 -14.79 25.85
CA ALA A 317 -7.30 -14.04 25.59
C ALA A 317 -7.03 -12.52 25.38
N SER A 318 -6.22 -11.90 26.24
CA SER A 318 -5.83 -10.50 26.13
C SER A 318 -5.07 -10.21 24.83
N SER A 319 -4.12 -11.07 24.44
CA SER A 319 -3.42 -10.94 23.16
C SER A 319 -4.35 -11.10 21.95
N LEU A 320 -5.33 -12.00 22.05
CA LEU A 320 -6.33 -12.17 20.99
C LEU A 320 -7.25 -10.95 20.88
N ASP A 321 -7.60 -10.32 22.00
CA ASP A 321 -8.40 -9.09 22.03
C ASP A 321 -7.68 -7.97 21.31
N GLU A 322 -6.42 -7.72 21.67
CA GLU A 322 -5.56 -6.74 21.03
C GLU A 322 -5.47 -6.97 19.52
N LEU A 323 -5.10 -8.17 19.10
CA LEU A 323 -4.97 -8.53 17.68
C LEU A 323 -6.31 -8.47 16.92
N SER A 324 -7.42 -8.75 17.59
CA SER A 324 -8.76 -8.70 16.98
C SER A 324 -9.26 -7.28 16.78
N LEU A 325 -8.90 -6.36 17.67
CA LEU A 325 -9.31 -4.95 17.63
C LEU A 325 -8.35 -4.08 16.81
N SER A 326 -7.12 -4.54 16.55
CA SER A 326 -6.13 -3.80 15.78
C SER A 326 -6.53 -3.68 14.30
N PRO A 327 -6.40 -2.48 13.70
CA PRO A 327 -6.72 -2.26 12.28
C PRO A 327 -5.69 -2.86 11.33
N LEU A 328 -4.48 -3.13 11.82
CA LEU A 328 -3.35 -3.68 11.07
C LEU A 328 -2.79 -4.92 11.76
N PRO A 329 -2.15 -5.85 11.01
CA PRO A 329 -1.33 -6.90 11.61
C PRO A 329 -0.19 -6.32 12.45
N LEU A 330 0.12 -6.95 13.59
CA LEU A 330 1.13 -6.46 14.54
C LEU A 330 2.41 -7.31 14.50
N GLY A 331 3.56 -6.67 14.74
CA GLY A 331 4.75 -7.37 15.21
C GLY A 331 4.54 -7.87 16.64
N VAL A 332 5.14 -8.99 17.00
CA VAL A 332 5.04 -9.49 18.39
C VAL A 332 5.66 -8.50 19.39
N ASP A 333 6.66 -7.72 18.95
CA ASP A 333 7.29 -6.62 19.69
C ASP A 333 6.41 -5.36 19.79
N GLU A 334 5.38 -5.24 18.95
CA GLU A 334 4.40 -4.17 19.00
C GLU A 334 3.24 -4.47 19.96
N MET A 335 3.07 -5.69 20.41
CA MET A 335 1.96 -6.11 21.27
C MET A 335 2.14 -5.64 22.70
N LEU A 336 1.03 -5.34 23.36
CA LEU A 336 0.97 -5.03 24.79
C LEU A 336 1.29 -6.28 25.64
N GLU A 337 0.73 -7.43 25.26
CA GLU A 337 0.96 -8.73 25.93
C GLU A 337 1.52 -9.76 24.94
N PRO A 338 2.81 -9.68 24.56
CA PRO A 338 3.40 -10.58 23.57
C PRO A 338 3.47 -12.06 24.03
N GLU A 339 3.38 -12.31 25.34
CA GLU A 339 3.47 -13.68 25.90
C GLU A 339 2.31 -14.57 25.45
N GLY A 340 1.11 -14.01 25.27
CA GLY A 340 -0.06 -14.73 24.77
C GLY A 340 0.04 -15.14 23.30
N ALA A 341 0.88 -14.49 22.51
CA ALA A 341 1.07 -14.82 21.09
C ALA A 341 1.60 -16.24 20.87
N GLU A 342 2.42 -16.78 21.80
CA GLU A 342 2.91 -18.16 21.71
C GLU A 342 1.77 -19.18 21.86
N GLU A 343 0.88 -18.96 22.84
CA GLU A 343 -0.30 -19.81 23.06
C GLU A 343 -1.24 -19.76 21.85
N LEU A 344 -1.49 -18.56 21.30
CA LEU A 344 -2.34 -18.38 20.13
C LEU A 344 -1.76 -19.07 18.88
N ASP A 345 -0.44 -18.97 18.69
CA ASP A 345 0.24 -19.66 17.60
C ASP A 345 0.21 -21.18 17.80
N ASP A 346 0.43 -21.66 19.03
CA ASP A 346 0.36 -23.10 19.35
C ASP A 346 -1.05 -23.67 19.17
N SER A 347 -2.08 -22.85 19.38
CA SER A 347 -3.48 -23.20 19.12
C SER A 347 -3.89 -23.05 17.66
N ALA A 348 -2.97 -22.73 16.75
CA ALA A 348 -3.22 -22.48 15.33
C ALA A 348 -4.25 -21.34 15.06
N ILE A 349 -4.32 -20.38 15.98
CA ILE A 349 -5.22 -19.23 15.87
C ILE A 349 -4.60 -18.13 15.01
N LEU A 350 -3.26 -18.02 14.98
CA LEU A 350 -2.55 -16.96 14.27
C LEU A 350 -2.21 -17.33 12.83
N ARG A 351 -2.24 -16.31 11.99
CA ARG A 351 -1.69 -16.28 10.64
C ARG A 351 -0.48 -15.33 10.62
N TRP A 352 0.60 -15.76 10.00
CA TRP A 352 1.82 -14.98 9.86
C TRP A 352 1.95 -14.41 8.45
N ALA A 353 2.30 -13.13 8.38
CA ALA A 353 2.70 -12.43 7.16
C ALA A 353 4.09 -11.83 7.39
N GLY A 354 5.15 -12.56 7.03
CA GLY A 354 6.52 -12.21 7.41
C GLY A 354 6.73 -12.25 8.94
N SER A 355 7.08 -11.11 9.54
CA SER A 355 7.22 -10.94 11.00
C SER A 355 5.94 -10.47 11.69
N LEU A 356 4.89 -10.14 10.93
CA LEU A 356 3.63 -9.65 11.46
C LEU A 356 2.66 -10.81 11.70
N VAL A 357 1.81 -10.66 12.72
CA VAL A 357 0.80 -11.63 13.10
C VAL A 357 -0.59 -11.03 13.11
N GLU A 358 -1.55 -11.83 12.75
CA GLU A 358 -2.98 -11.54 12.88
C GLU A 358 -3.75 -12.83 13.17
N PRO A 359 -4.91 -12.78 13.84
CA PRO A 359 -5.76 -13.96 14.00
C PRO A 359 -6.34 -14.39 12.66
N HIS A 360 -6.60 -15.69 12.51
CA HIS A 360 -7.43 -16.16 11.41
C HIS A 360 -8.78 -15.43 11.43
N HIS A 361 -9.24 -14.97 10.26
CA HIS A 361 -10.42 -14.11 10.16
C HIS A 361 -11.68 -14.66 10.85
N LEU A 362 -11.87 -15.97 10.84
CA LEU A 362 -13.00 -16.59 11.56
C LEU A 362 -12.90 -16.30 13.05
N VAL A 363 -11.76 -16.56 13.66
CA VAL A 363 -11.51 -16.35 15.10
C VAL A 363 -11.60 -14.87 15.44
N ARG A 364 -10.96 -14.01 14.62
CA ARG A 364 -11.02 -12.54 14.77
C ARG A 364 -12.46 -12.02 14.78
N ASN A 365 -13.31 -12.48 13.83
CA ASN A 365 -14.69 -12.01 13.72
C ASN A 365 -15.53 -12.48 14.91
N VAL A 366 -15.40 -13.74 15.32
CA VAL A 366 -16.12 -14.28 16.49
C VAL A 366 -15.70 -13.52 17.76
N ARG A 367 -14.39 -13.31 17.96
CA ARG A 367 -13.90 -12.57 19.13
C ARG A 367 -14.34 -11.12 19.11
N ARG A 368 -14.24 -10.44 17.96
CA ARG A 368 -14.66 -9.03 17.81
C ARG A 368 -16.16 -8.86 18.09
N ALA A 369 -17.01 -9.76 17.59
CA ALA A 369 -18.44 -9.70 17.86
C ALA A 369 -18.73 -9.82 19.38
N SER A 370 -18.08 -10.77 20.06
CA SER A 370 -18.19 -10.95 21.51
C SER A 370 -17.69 -9.73 22.31
N LEU A 371 -16.64 -9.05 21.85
CA LEU A 371 -16.11 -7.84 22.48
C LEU A 371 -17.04 -6.64 22.32
N LEU A 372 -17.66 -6.47 21.14
CA LEU A 372 -18.64 -5.40 20.90
C LEU A 372 -19.89 -5.52 21.79
N GLU A 373 -20.32 -6.74 22.11
CA GLU A 373 -21.40 -6.99 23.07
C GLU A 373 -21.00 -6.76 24.52
N GLY A 374 -19.72 -6.99 24.86
CA GLY A 374 -19.16 -6.91 26.21
C GLY A 374 -18.55 -5.57 26.60
N GLY A 375 -18.43 -4.63 25.67
CA GLY A 375 -17.75 -3.32 25.84
C GLY A 375 -16.24 -3.43 25.55
N SER A 376 -15.81 -2.96 24.37
CA SER A 376 -14.40 -2.94 23.96
C SER A 376 -13.70 -1.62 24.29
N GLU A 377 -14.43 -0.61 24.77
CA GLU A 377 -13.95 0.76 24.97
C GLU A 377 -12.73 0.83 25.91
N GLU A 378 -12.76 0.05 27.02
CA GLU A 378 -11.62 0.02 27.96
C GLU A 378 -10.35 -0.55 27.32
N ILE A 379 -10.51 -1.57 26.46
CA ILE A 379 -9.37 -2.18 25.75
C ILE A 379 -8.82 -1.19 24.74
N HIS A 380 -9.68 -0.53 23.96
CA HIS A 380 -9.26 0.52 23.03
C HIS A 380 -8.54 1.66 23.74
N SER A 381 -9.02 2.09 24.92
CA SER A 381 -8.34 3.13 25.72
C SER A 381 -6.92 2.73 26.12
N LYS A 382 -6.72 1.49 26.61
CA LYS A 382 -5.40 0.97 26.97
C LYS A 382 -4.45 0.88 25.77
N LEU A 383 -4.97 0.44 24.63
CA LEU A 383 -4.20 0.36 23.39
C LEU A 383 -3.84 1.75 22.85
N ALA A 384 -4.76 2.71 22.93
CA ALA A 384 -4.47 4.11 22.59
C ALA A 384 -3.31 4.68 23.43
N ASP A 385 -3.35 4.47 24.76
CA ASP A 385 -2.30 4.91 25.68
C ASP A 385 -0.95 4.26 25.34
N MET A 386 -0.94 2.97 25.02
CA MET A 386 0.28 2.26 24.64
C MET A 386 0.87 2.80 23.32
N TRP A 387 0.03 3.05 22.31
CA TRP A 387 0.47 3.56 21.02
C TRP A 387 0.89 5.03 21.06
N SER A 388 0.33 5.85 21.98
CA SER A 388 0.73 7.25 22.19
C SER A 388 2.19 7.41 22.62
N GLY A 389 2.78 6.37 23.22
CA GLY A 389 4.19 6.34 23.62
C GLY A 389 5.15 5.96 22.50
N ARG A 390 4.68 5.76 21.27
CA ARG A 390 5.49 5.35 20.11
C ARG A 390 5.47 6.45 19.05
N ASP A 391 6.56 6.54 18.29
CA ASP A 391 6.73 7.55 17.24
C ASP A 391 6.43 6.99 15.84
N GLY A 392 6.07 7.90 14.94
CA GLY A 392 5.93 7.64 13.51
C GLY A 392 4.49 7.44 13.03
N PRO A 393 4.25 7.55 11.71
CA PRO A 393 2.91 7.54 11.10
C PRO A 393 2.11 6.27 11.41
N ARG A 394 2.76 5.10 11.44
CA ARG A 394 2.11 3.83 11.82
C ARG A 394 1.59 3.87 13.26
N ALA A 395 2.41 4.34 14.21
CA ALA A 395 2.00 4.45 15.60
C ALA A 395 0.86 5.46 15.76
N ARG A 396 0.96 6.61 15.10
CA ARG A 396 -0.10 7.63 15.09
C ARG A 396 -1.42 7.10 14.52
N ARG A 397 -1.37 6.30 13.45
CA ARG A 397 -2.55 5.65 12.88
C ARG A 397 -3.21 4.67 13.86
N MET A 398 -2.42 3.85 14.54
CA MET A 398 -2.91 2.90 15.55
C MET A 398 -3.54 3.65 16.74
N GLU A 399 -2.86 4.67 17.25
CA GLU A 399 -3.37 5.52 18.32
C GLU A 399 -4.69 6.17 17.94
N ALA A 400 -4.78 6.79 16.75
CA ALA A 400 -5.99 7.45 16.27
C ALA A 400 -7.17 6.47 16.16
N HIS A 401 -6.95 5.29 15.57
CA HIS A 401 -7.98 4.27 15.51
C HIS A 401 -8.50 3.90 16.91
N HIS A 402 -7.60 3.59 17.83
CA HIS A 402 -8.00 3.15 19.17
C HIS A 402 -8.65 4.28 19.99
N ARG A 403 -8.20 5.53 19.86
CA ARG A 403 -8.88 6.68 20.50
C ARG A 403 -10.30 6.87 19.98
N LEU A 404 -10.50 6.78 18.67
CA LEU A 404 -11.81 6.94 18.05
C LEU A 404 -12.80 5.80 18.41
N GLU A 405 -12.29 4.59 18.65
CA GLU A 405 -13.08 3.43 19.06
C GLU A 405 -13.27 3.33 20.59
N SER A 406 -12.55 4.12 21.38
CA SER A 406 -12.64 4.07 22.86
C SER A 406 -13.93 4.68 23.43
N GLY A 407 -14.77 5.31 22.58
CA GLY A 407 -15.99 6.01 23.01
C GLY A 407 -15.74 7.32 23.77
N ASN A 408 -14.47 7.71 23.97
CA ASN A 408 -14.12 8.98 24.57
C ASN A 408 -14.22 10.13 23.55
N GLU A 409 -14.52 11.32 24.02
CA GLU A 409 -14.47 12.51 23.18
C GLU A 409 -13.02 12.77 22.75
N VAL A 410 -12.80 12.90 21.43
CA VAL A 410 -11.46 13.17 20.87
C VAL A 410 -11.43 14.60 20.36
N ASP A 411 -10.39 15.35 20.76
CA ASP A 411 -10.18 16.73 20.35
C ASP A 411 -9.98 16.82 18.82
N PRO A 412 -10.81 17.60 18.08
CA PRO A 412 -10.67 17.79 16.63
C PRO A 412 -9.29 18.33 16.21
N GLU A 413 -8.67 19.18 17.02
CA GLU A 413 -7.33 19.71 16.72
C GLU A 413 -6.27 18.60 16.78
N TRP A 414 -6.34 17.72 17.79
CA TRP A 414 -5.48 16.55 17.86
C TRP A 414 -5.71 15.59 16.66
N VAL A 415 -6.97 15.39 16.24
CA VAL A 415 -7.30 14.59 15.04
C VAL A 415 -6.64 15.22 13.82
N ALA A 416 -6.81 16.52 13.60
CA ALA A 416 -6.25 17.22 12.46
C ALA A 416 -4.71 17.09 12.38
N GLN A 417 -4.02 17.21 13.52
CA GLN A 417 -2.58 16.99 13.59
C GLN A 417 -2.23 15.54 13.25
N SER A 418 -2.96 14.57 13.80
CA SER A 418 -2.73 13.15 13.56
C SER A 418 -2.92 12.77 12.08
N ILE A 419 -3.96 13.31 11.44
CA ILE A 419 -4.20 13.14 10.01
C ILE A 419 -3.04 13.70 9.18
N GLY A 420 -2.50 14.86 9.57
CA GLY A 420 -1.30 15.44 8.94
C GLY A 420 -0.11 14.47 8.97
N GLU A 421 0.16 13.86 10.12
CA GLU A 421 1.26 12.90 10.29
C GLU A 421 1.03 11.59 9.50
N ILE A 422 -0.20 11.04 9.51
CA ILE A 422 -0.55 9.82 8.80
C ILE A 422 -0.47 10.03 7.28
N SER A 423 -0.94 11.17 6.78
CA SER A 423 -1.01 11.47 5.35
C SER A 423 0.36 11.58 4.67
N VAL A 424 1.43 11.80 5.45
CA VAL A 424 2.82 11.81 4.93
C VAL A 424 3.18 10.48 4.26
N GLU A 425 2.75 9.35 4.85
CA GLU A 425 3.02 8.01 4.30
C GLU A 425 1.85 7.47 3.49
N ASP A 426 0.61 7.68 3.96
CA ASP A 426 -0.57 7.07 3.37
C ASP A 426 -1.81 7.97 3.46
N SER A 427 -2.13 8.64 2.35
CA SER A 427 -3.32 9.49 2.24
C SER A 427 -4.63 8.71 2.27
N ALA A 428 -4.63 7.41 1.89
CA ALA A 428 -5.82 6.57 1.97
C ALA A 428 -6.14 6.21 3.43
N ALA A 429 -5.12 5.84 4.21
CA ALA A 429 -5.25 5.61 5.64
C ALA A 429 -5.75 6.87 6.37
N ALA A 430 -5.17 8.05 6.05
CA ALA A 430 -5.60 9.34 6.59
C ALA A 430 -7.08 9.61 6.29
N ALA A 431 -7.51 9.35 5.05
CA ALA A 431 -8.91 9.53 4.63
C ALA A 431 -9.88 8.62 5.42
N VAL A 432 -9.51 7.36 5.66
CA VAL A 432 -10.34 6.40 6.43
C VAL A 432 -10.45 6.83 7.90
N VAL A 433 -9.34 7.19 8.54
CA VAL A 433 -9.33 7.66 9.94
C VAL A 433 -10.12 8.96 10.08
N LEU A 434 -9.98 9.89 9.14
CA LEU A 434 -10.71 11.16 9.15
C LEU A 434 -12.22 10.97 8.98
N GLN A 435 -12.64 10.06 8.10
CA GLN A 435 -14.06 9.72 7.95
C GLN A 435 -14.64 9.17 9.25
N GLN A 436 -13.92 8.29 9.94
CA GLN A 436 -14.32 7.77 11.25
C GLN A 436 -14.42 8.90 12.28
N ALA A 437 -13.45 9.81 12.33
CA ALA A 437 -13.44 10.94 13.24
C ALA A 437 -14.66 11.86 13.02
N ILE A 438 -14.99 12.21 11.78
CA ILE A 438 -16.15 13.05 11.42
C ILE A 438 -17.46 12.36 11.82
N THR A 439 -17.54 11.03 11.68
CA THR A 439 -18.73 10.25 12.07
C THR A 439 -18.94 10.33 13.58
N ASN A 440 -17.87 10.26 14.37
CA ASN A 440 -17.93 10.30 15.84
C ASN A 440 -18.11 11.73 16.38
N THR A 441 -17.44 12.71 15.78
CA THR A 441 -17.44 14.11 16.23
C THR A 441 -17.51 15.01 15.00
N PRO A 442 -18.71 15.41 14.55
CA PRO A 442 -18.86 16.35 13.44
C PRO A 442 -18.21 17.70 13.79
N ASP A 443 -17.21 18.09 13.02
CA ASP A 443 -16.46 19.35 13.16
C ASP A 443 -16.22 19.95 11.77
N GLU A 444 -16.37 21.28 11.63
CA GLU A 444 -16.25 21.94 10.33
C GLU A 444 -14.82 21.92 9.80
N GLY A 445 -13.81 22.05 10.68
CA GLY A 445 -12.39 21.96 10.30
C GLY A 445 -12.03 20.59 9.80
N LEU A 446 -12.55 19.52 10.42
CA LEU A 446 -12.36 18.13 9.94
C LEU A 446 -13.08 17.87 8.62
N LEU A 447 -14.28 18.47 8.40
CA LEU A 447 -14.97 18.41 7.10
C LEU A 447 -14.19 19.14 6.01
N GLU A 448 -13.63 20.32 6.31
CA GLU A 448 -12.74 21.04 5.41
C GLU A 448 -11.53 20.19 5.01
N MET A 449 -10.88 19.55 5.98
CA MET A 449 -9.73 18.67 5.75
C MET A 449 -10.12 17.44 4.91
N ALA A 450 -11.31 16.87 5.14
CA ALA A 450 -11.80 15.74 4.35
C ALA A 450 -12.05 16.11 2.90
N ALA A 451 -12.61 17.31 2.66
CA ALA A 451 -12.77 17.85 1.31
C ALA A 451 -11.40 18.04 0.63
N ASP A 452 -10.42 18.60 1.34
CA ASP A 452 -9.07 18.83 0.82
C ASP A 452 -8.37 17.51 0.47
N ILE A 453 -8.40 16.49 1.35
CA ILE A 453 -7.84 15.17 1.07
C ILE A 453 -8.56 14.50 -0.10
N ALA A 454 -9.88 14.60 -0.21
CA ALA A 454 -10.63 14.03 -1.32
C ALA A 454 -10.27 14.71 -2.67
N LEU A 455 -10.12 16.05 -2.67
CA LEU A 455 -9.64 16.81 -3.83
C LEU A 455 -8.22 16.38 -4.23
N GLU A 456 -7.33 16.24 -3.26
CA GLU A 456 -5.94 15.80 -3.49
C GLU A 456 -5.84 14.38 -4.05
N ARG A 457 -6.76 13.51 -3.66
CA ARG A 457 -6.84 12.13 -4.14
C ARG A 457 -7.58 11.99 -5.47
N GLY A 458 -8.17 13.07 -5.97
CA GLY A 458 -8.96 13.06 -7.21
C GLY A 458 -10.35 12.43 -7.06
N GLU A 459 -10.86 12.28 -5.84
CA GLU A 459 -12.16 11.67 -5.50
C GLU A 459 -13.30 12.70 -5.65
N GLN A 460 -13.63 13.08 -6.87
CA GLN A 460 -14.55 14.20 -7.18
C GLN A 460 -15.91 14.09 -6.49
N ILE A 461 -16.53 12.89 -6.49
CA ILE A 461 -17.84 12.66 -5.87
C ILE A 461 -17.77 12.87 -4.37
N VAL A 462 -16.78 12.26 -3.73
CA VAL A 462 -16.56 12.36 -2.27
C VAL A 462 -16.23 13.79 -1.86
N ALA A 463 -15.38 14.48 -2.66
CA ALA A 463 -15.05 15.88 -2.44
C ALA A 463 -16.29 16.77 -2.52
N SER A 464 -17.16 16.55 -3.52
CA SER A 464 -18.43 17.28 -3.66
C SER A 464 -19.34 17.11 -2.44
N GLU A 465 -19.48 15.88 -1.93
CA GLU A 465 -20.31 15.57 -0.74
C GLU A 465 -19.82 16.31 0.51
N TYR A 466 -18.51 16.30 0.75
CA TYR A 466 -17.94 17.06 1.88
C TYR A 466 -18.08 18.57 1.69
N ILE A 467 -17.80 19.10 0.49
CA ILE A 467 -17.93 20.53 0.20
C ILE A 467 -19.38 20.99 0.36
N GLU A 468 -20.37 20.21 -0.09
CA GLU A 468 -21.79 20.53 0.10
C GLU A 468 -22.17 20.65 1.58
N SER A 469 -21.55 19.84 2.43
CA SER A 469 -21.77 19.82 3.89
C SER A 469 -21.13 21.00 4.63
N LEU A 470 -20.21 21.76 4.00
CA LEU A 470 -19.58 22.94 4.61
C LEU A 470 -20.53 24.13 4.67
N THR A 471 -20.31 24.98 5.66
CA THR A 471 -20.99 26.28 5.77
C THR A 471 -20.65 27.20 4.59
N ASP A 472 -21.63 27.92 4.05
CA ASP A 472 -21.42 28.83 2.94
C ASP A 472 -20.44 29.95 3.33
N GLY A 473 -19.38 30.11 2.54
CA GLY A 473 -18.35 31.09 2.82
C GLY A 473 -17.16 30.98 1.87
N PRO A 474 -16.18 31.87 2.04
CA PRO A 474 -15.02 31.94 1.15
C PRO A 474 -14.18 30.63 1.18
N ARG A 475 -14.11 29.92 2.32
CA ARG A 475 -13.39 28.66 2.41
C ARG A 475 -14.05 27.54 1.60
N LYS A 476 -15.39 27.47 1.60
CA LYS A 476 -16.16 26.57 0.74
C LYS A 476 -15.94 26.91 -0.75
N ASP A 477 -15.97 28.22 -1.09
CA ASP A 477 -15.80 28.65 -2.48
C ASP A 477 -14.40 28.34 -3.03
N LEU A 478 -13.34 28.39 -2.21
CA LEU A 478 -12.00 27.96 -2.62
C LEU A 478 -11.95 26.46 -2.98
N ARG A 479 -12.66 25.62 -2.22
CA ARG A 479 -12.77 24.17 -2.50
C ARG A 479 -13.61 23.88 -3.71
N LEU A 480 -14.72 24.64 -3.90
CA LEU A 480 -15.51 24.61 -5.13
C LEU A 480 -14.67 25.04 -6.36
N ALA A 481 -13.80 26.03 -6.22
CA ALA A 481 -12.86 26.41 -7.26
C ALA A 481 -11.90 25.29 -7.62
N SER A 482 -11.40 24.55 -6.61
CA SER A 482 -10.53 23.38 -6.82
C SER A 482 -11.27 22.23 -7.50
N LEU A 483 -12.52 21.96 -7.10
CA LEU A 483 -13.38 20.95 -7.74
C LEU A 483 -13.67 21.33 -9.20
N ALA A 484 -14.03 22.59 -9.47
CA ALA A 484 -14.28 23.08 -10.84
C ALA A 484 -13.03 22.93 -11.74
N ARG A 485 -11.81 23.13 -11.20
CA ARG A 485 -10.55 22.84 -11.94
C ARG A 485 -10.42 21.36 -12.29
N MET A 486 -10.75 20.47 -11.38
CA MET A 486 -10.71 19.02 -11.63
C MET A 486 -11.73 18.62 -12.71
N GLU A 487 -12.88 19.27 -12.76
CA GLU A 487 -13.93 19.11 -13.78
C GLU A 487 -13.53 19.73 -15.12
N GLY A 488 -12.51 20.58 -15.14
CA GLY A 488 -12.04 21.28 -16.34
C GLY A 488 -12.79 22.58 -16.63
N ASP A 489 -13.61 23.07 -15.70
CA ASP A 489 -14.30 24.37 -15.78
C ASP A 489 -13.43 25.49 -15.16
N TRP A 490 -12.43 25.88 -15.93
CA TRP A 490 -11.43 26.89 -15.53
C TRP A 490 -12.02 28.27 -15.30
N GLY A 491 -13.02 28.65 -16.10
CA GLY A 491 -13.66 29.96 -15.97
C GLY A 491 -14.38 30.10 -14.63
N ARG A 492 -15.19 29.11 -14.29
CA ARG A 492 -15.88 29.05 -12.99
C ARG A 492 -14.90 28.99 -11.83
N ALA A 493 -13.83 28.23 -12.00
CA ALA A 493 -12.80 28.08 -10.95
C ALA A 493 -12.12 29.42 -10.64
N ASP A 494 -11.73 30.18 -11.67
CA ASP A 494 -11.09 31.49 -11.51
C ASP A 494 -12.05 32.53 -10.90
N GLU A 495 -13.32 32.56 -11.32
CA GLU A 495 -14.34 33.42 -10.74
C GLU A 495 -14.56 33.15 -9.26
N LEU A 496 -14.70 31.87 -8.87
CA LEU A 496 -14.87 31.45 -7.49
C LEU A 496 -13.64 31.81 -6.64
N GLU A 497 -12.43 31.54 -7.14
CA GLU A 497 -11.20 31.83 -6.41
C GLU A 497 -11.03 33.33 -6.15
N VAL A 498 -11.18 34.19 -7.18
CA VAL A 498 -11.06 35.65 -7.04
C VAL A 498 -12.13 36.19 -6.07
N SER A 499 -13.38 35.73 -6.21
CA SER A 499 -14.45 36.10 -5.28
C SER A 499 -14.17 35.65 -3.84
N ALA A 500 -13.72 34.45 -3.65
CA ALA A 500 -13.40 33.90 -2.32
C ALA A 500 -12.27 34.68 -1.66
N ILE A 501 -11.14 34.84 -2.34
CA ILE A 501 -9.96 35.54 -1.84
C ILE A 501 -10.30 36.96 -1.36
N SER A 502 -11.16 37.65 -2.09
CA SER A 502 -11.57 39.04 -1.73
C SER A 502 -12.35 39.12 -0.42
N ARG A 503 -12.95 38.03 0.07
CA ARG A 503 -13.79 37.95 1.27
C ARG A 503 -13.09 37.31 2.47
N LEU A 504 -11.86 36.80 2.27
CA LEU A 504 -11.06 36.23 3.35
C LEU A 504 -10.52 37.29 4.31
N GLU A 505 -10.29 36.92 5.56
CA GLU A 505 -9.56 37.71 6.54
C GLU A 505 -8.13 37.96 6.05
N PRO A 506 -7.46 39.03 6.49
CA PRO A 506 -6.18 39.48 5.94
C PRO A 506 -5.10 38.39 5.87
N GLU A 507 -4.92 37.59 6.93
CA GLU A 507 -3.91 36.53 6.98
C GLU A 507 -4.26 35.42 5.98
N GLU A 508 -5.49 34.93 5.98
CA GLU A 508 -5.97 33.89 5.07
C GLU A 508 -5.92 34.36 3.62
N ARG A 509 -6.23 35.64 3.39
CA ARG A 509 -6.17 36.26 2.06
C ARG A 509 -4.75 36.22 1.50
N VAL A 510 -3.76 36.67 2.26
CA VAL A 510 -2.36 36.66 1.82
C VAL A 510 -1.90 35.22 1.51
N ARG A 511 -2.23 34.26 2.38
CA ARG A 511 -1.91 32.84 2.13
C ARG A 511 -2.56 32.33 0.84
N ALA A 512 -3.82 32.67 0.59
CA ALA A 512 -4.54 32.28 -0.60
C ALA A 512 -4.00 32.96 -1.88
N GLU A 513 -3.65 34.26 -1.82
CA GLU A 513 -3.03 34.99 -2.93
C GLU A 513 -1.67 34.40 -3.30
N VAL A 514 -0.79 34.15 -2.32
CA VAL A 514 0.53 33.54 -2.55
C VAL A 514 0.37 32.13 -3.11
N SER A 515 -0.54 31.32 -2.54
CA SER A 515 -0.81 29.97 -3.01
C SER A 515 -1.35 29.97 -4.44
N SER A 516 -2.23 30.90 -4.79
CA SER A 516 -2.75 31.06 -6.17
C SER A 516 -1.64 31.42 -7.17
N LEU A 517 -0.73 32.33 -6.79
CA LEU A 517 0.41 32.70 -7.63
C LEU A 517 1.37 31.53 -7.86
N VAL A 518 1.72 30.79 -6.79
CA VAL A 518 2.58 29.60 -6.89
C VAL A 518 1.90 28.52 -7.73
N ARG A 519 0.62 28.27 -7.52
CA ARG A 519 -0.14 27.31 -8.32
C ARG A 519 -0.16 27.69 -9.81
N LYS A 520 -0.44 28.95 -10.14
CA LYS A 520 -0.41 29.45 -11.53
C LYS A 520 1.00 29.35 -12.14
N PHE A 521 2.04 29.59 -11.35
CA PHE A 521 3.44 29.41 -11.77
C PHE A 521 3.74 27.95 -12.10
N ASP A 522 3.29 27.04 -11.24
CA ASP A 522 3.50 25.59 -11.39
C ASP A 522 2.53 24.94 -12.40
N ASP A 523 1.41 25.62 -12.77
CA ASP A 523 0.44 25.11 -13.75
C ASP A 523 0.90 25.37 -15.19
N ARG A 524 2.15 24.96 -15.49
CA ARG A 524 2.77 25.07 -16.81
C ARG A 524 3.56 23.79 -17.10
N LEU A 525 3.54 23.37 -18.36
CA LEU A 525 4.46 22.30 -18.77
C LEU A 525 5.89 22.84 -18.89
N PRO A 526 6.89 22.08 -18.45
CA PRO A 526 8.28 22.41 -18.68
C PRO A 526 8.56 22.65 -20.16
N GLY A 527 9.31 23.74 -20.47
CA GLY A 527 9.67 24.11 -21.84
C GLY A 527 8.54 24.68 -22.70
N SER A 528 7.40 25.10 -22.10
CA SER A 528 6.37 25.85 -22.83
C SER A 528 6.68 27.37 -22.86
N ASP A 529 6.30 28.05 -23.94
CA ASP A 529 6.42 29.51 -24.02
C ASP A 529 5.40 30.20 -23.09
N SER A 530 5.89 30.82 -22.04
CA SER A 530 5.07 31.39 -20.96
C SER A 530 5.31 32.88 -20.69
N SER A 531 5.88 33.60 -21.61
CA SER A 531 6.24 35.02 -21.43
C SER A 531 5.08 35.93 -21.00
N ALA A 532 3.87 35.70 -21.50
CA ALA A 532 2.66 36.45 -21.12
C ALA A 532 2.24 36.15 -19.67
N ILE A 533 2.27 34.86 -19.27
CA ILE A 533 1.91 34.41 -17.93
C ILE A 533 2.97 34.89 -16.90
N ALA A 534 4.24 34.92 -17.28
CA ALA A 534 5.31 35.41 -16.40
C ALA A 534 5.06 36.90 -16.02
N GLN A 535 4.61 37.73 -16.95
CA GLN A 535 4.35 39.14 -16.69
C GLN A 535 3.13 39.35 -15.77
N GLU A 536 2.08 38.54 -15.93
CA GLU A 536 0.93 38.52 -15.02
C GLU A 536 1.34 38.09 -13.60
N LEU A 537 2.16 37.04 -13.45
CA LEU A 537 2.64 36.56 -12.18
C LEU A 537 3.55 37.55 -11.45
N ILE A 538 4.41 38.27 -12.17
CA ILE A 538 5.22 39.37 -11.59
C ILE A 538 4.31 40.46 -11.04
N SER A 539 3.35 40.94 -11.84
CA SER A 539 2.38 41.96 -11.40
C SER A 539 1.59 41.49 -10.17
N GLY A 540 1.16 40.24 -10.17
CA GLY A 540 0.48 39.60 -9.04
C GLY A 540 1.35 39.58 -7.77
N ALA A 541 2.58 39.15 -7.90
CA ALA A 541 3.53 39.10 -6.77
C ALA A 541 3.83 40.49 -6.18
N ASP A 542 3.81 41.53 -7.01
CA ASP A 542 4.01 42.94 -6.58
C ASP A 542 2.76 43.52 -5.91
N SER A 543 1.58 42.98 -6.20
CA SER A 543 0.31 43.46 -5.65
C SER A 543 -0.04 42.87 -4.28
N VAL A 544 0.64 41.80 -3.82
CA VAL A 544 0.36 41.16 -2.53
C VAL A 544 0.71 42.11 -1.37
N ASN A 545 -0.28 42.43 -0.54
CA ASN A 545 -0.09 43.31 0.60
C ASN A 545 0.33 42.54 1.86
N LEU A 546 1.60 42.60 2.20
CA LEU A 546 2.17 41.92 3.37
C LEU A 546 2.08 42.72 4.68
N SER A 547 1.52 43.98 4.66
CA SER A 547 1.48 44.82 5.84
C SER A 547 0.53 44.35 6.94
N ASP A 548 -0.50 43.58 6.53
CA ASP A 548 -1.65 43.24 7.38
C ASP A 548 -1.51 41.90 8.09
N ILE A 549 -0.34 41.25 8.00
CA ILE A 549 -0.07 39.93 8.59
C ILE A 549 1.08 39.98 9.59
N GLY A 550 1.15 38.98 10.48
CA GLY A 550 2.17 38.81 11.48
C GLY A 550 3.60 38.75 10.92
N SER A 551 4.61 38.98 11.75
CA SER A 551 6.01 39.03 11.28
C SER A 551 6.51 37.71 10.73
N GLU A 552 6.13 36.59 11.30
CA GLU A 552 6.55 35.23 10.89
C GLU A 552 5.95 34.87 9.52
N ASP A 553 4.63 35.03 9.38
CA ASP A 553 3.92 34.78 8.09
C ASP A 553 4.42 35.74 6.99
N ARG A 554 4.77 36.98 7.36
CA ARG A 554 5.33 37.96 6.41
C ARG A 554 6.69 37.52 5.87
N GLU A 555 7.57 37.02 6.73
CA GLU A 555 8.89 36.51 6.31
C GLU A 555 8.75 35.30 5.38
N LEU A 556 7.86 34.37 5.73
CA LEU A 556 7.58 33.20 4.90
C LEU A 556 6.98 33.58 3.55
N ALA A 557 5.96 34.42 3.53
CA ALA A 557 5.33 34.90 2.29
C ALA A 557 6.34 35.66 1.41
N SER A 558 7.15 36.55 2.01
CA SER A 558 8.20 37.27 1.30
C SER A 558 9.21 36.35 0.65
N LEU A 559 9.65 35.29 1.38
CA LEU A 559 10.58 34.30 0.84
C LEU A 559 9.99 33.56 -0.36
N VAL A 560 8.72 33.13 -0.28
CA VAL A 560 8.04 32.44 -1.39
C VAL A 560 7.91 33.36 -2.62
N LEU A 561 7.56 34.63 -2.40
CA LEU A 561 7.46 35.62 -3.49
C LEU A 561 8.84 35.93 -4.12
N ASP A 562 9.89 35.98 -3.33
CA ASP A 562 11.26 36.21 -3.85
C ASP A 562 11.76 34.99 -4.65
N LEU A 563 11.46 33.75 -4.22
CA LEU A 563 11.70 32.52 -4.99
C LEU A 563 10.96 32.51 -6.33
N LEU A 564 9.71 32.96 -6.32
CA LEU A 564 8.90 33.09 -7.54
C LEU A 564 9.50 34.15 -8.48
N ARG A 565 9.84 35.36 -7.99
CA ARG A 565 10.47 36.43 -8.75
C ARG A 565 11.80 36.00 -9.35
N HIS A 566 12.66 35.32 -8.56
CA HIS A 566 13.92 34.77 -9.04
C HIS A 566 13.71 33.84 -10.22
N SER A 567 12.76 32.93 -10.13
CA SER A 567 12.44 31.99 -11.20
C SER A 567 11.95 32.67 -12.47
N LEU A 568 11.04 33.63 -12.31
CA LEU A 568 10.49 34.42 -13.44
C LEU A 568 11.54 35.34 -14.09
N ALA A 569 12.47 35.88 -13.30
CA ALA A 569 13.58 36.68 -13.80
C ALA A 569 14.52 35.86 -14.68
N LEU A 570 14.85 34.62 -14.27
CA LEU A 570 15.68 33.71 -15.08
C LEU A 570 14.98 33.32 -16.39
N GLU A 571 13.69 33.01 -16.35
CA GLU A 571 12.89 32.66 -17.53
C GLU A 571 12.80 33.82 -18.54
N SER A 572 12.76 35.05 -18.04
CA SER A 572 12.74 36.26 -18.89
C SER A 572 14.13 36.75 -19.32
N GLY A 573 15.20 36.02 -18.90
CA GLY A 573 16.58 36.42 -19.19
C GLY A 573 17.08 37.64 -18.41
N ASN A 574 16.33 38.09 -17.39
CA ASN A 574 16.71 39.23 -16.55
C ASN A 574 17.66 38.80 -15.44
N LEU A 575 18.93 38.59 -15.78
CA LEU A 575 19.97 38.09 -14.84
C LEU A 575 20.26 39.08 -13.70
N GLU A 576 20.04 40.40 -13.89
CA GLU A 576 20.23 41.41 -12.86
C GLU A 576 19.19 41.29 -11.76
N GLU A 577 17.91 41.11 -12.12
CA GLU A 577 16.82 40.88 -11.18
C GLU A 577 16.96 39.54 -10.48
N ALA A 578 17.37 38.50 -11.21
CA ALA A 578 17.65 37.17 -10.62
C ALA A 578 18.75 37.25 -9.56
N SER A 579 19.82 38.01 -9.81
CA SER A 579 20.88 38.20 -8.80
C SER A 579 20.37 38.97 -7.58
N ARG A 580 19.60 40.05 -7.77
CA ARG A 580 19.02 40.83 -6.65
C ARG A 580 18.09 40.00 -5.77
N THR A 581 17.23 39.23 -6.39
CA THR A 581 16.30 38.35 -5.64
C THR A 581 17.03 37.21 -4.94
N ARG A 582 18.08 36.66 -5.54
CA ARG A 582 18.93 35.65 -4.92
C ARG A 582 19.63 36.20 -3.67
N ASP A 583 20.17 37.44 -3.74
CA ASP A 583 20.79 38.10 -2.59
C ASP A 583 19.77 38.40 -1.47
N SER A 584 18.54 38.78 -1.84
CA SER A 584 17.44 38.96 -0.90
C SER A 584 17.09 37.65 -0.18
N ILE A 585 17.02 36.54 -0.91
CA ILE A 585 16.77 35.19 -0.36
C ILE A 585 17.89 34.83 0.63
N GLU A 586 19.16 34.94 0.24
CA GLU A 586 20.31 34.66 1.14
C GLU A 586 20.29 35.51 2.40
N GLY A 587 19.93 36.81 2.27
CA GLY A 587 19.80 37.71 3.42
C GLY A 587 18.73 37.27 4.44
N ARG A 588 17.69 36.53 4.01
CA ARG A 588 16.63 35.98 4.88
C ARG A 588 16.98 34.63 5.50
N VAL A 589 17.49 33.72 4.67
CA VAL A 589 17.70 32.32 5.10
C VAL A 589 19.10 32.05 5.63
N GLY A 590 20.05 32.95 5.39
CA GLY A 590 21.47 32.79 5.73
C GLY A 590 22.30 32.10 4.63
N PRO A 591 23.63 32.23 4.67
CA PRO A 591 24.51 31.76 3.59
C PRO A 591 24.65 30.24 3.49
N ASP A 592 24.32 29.51 4.55
CA ASP A 592 24.44 28.05 4.62
C ASP A 592 23.11 27.32 4.27
N ASP A 593 22.10 28.05 3.80
CA ASP A 593 20.82 27.45 3.47
C ASP A 593 20.91 26.48 2.28
N PRO A 594 20.38 25.25 2.38
CA PRO A 594 20.51 24.24 1.35
C PRO A 594 19.80 24.57 0.02
N ARG A 595 18.94 25.59 0.00
CA ARG A 595 18.26 26.05 -1.22
C ARG A 595 19.14 26.89 -2.14
N LEU A 596 20.14 27.59 -1.60
CA LEU A 596 20.99 28.50 -2.35
C LEU A 596 21.78 27.81 -3.48
N PRO A 597 22.41 26.63 -3.27
CA PRO A 597 23.08 25.91 -4.36
C PRO A 597 22.16 25.59 -5.54
N ALA A 598 20.90 25.24 -5.29
CA ALA A 598 19.94 24.97 -6.35
C ALA A 598 19.57 26.25 -7.14
N LEU A 599 19.46 27.42 -6.48
CA LEU A 599 19.26 28.71 -7.16
C LEU A 599 20.48 29.10 -8.03
N ASP A 600 21.68 28.89 -7.50
CA ASP A 600 22.92 29.14 -8.23
C ASP A 600 23.06 28.22 -9.46
N LEU A 601 22.69 26.94 -9.34
CA LEU A 601 22.64 26.00 -10.46
C LEU A 601 21.63 26.44 -11.53
N ARG A 602 20.44 26.86 -11.11
CA ARG A 602 19.41 27.38 -12.04
C ARG A 602 19.92 28.60 -12.81
N SER A 603 20.59 29.53 -12.13
CA SER A 603 21.21 30.69 -12.75
C SER A 603 22.28 30.30 -13.76
N ARG A 604 23.15 29.34 -13.44
CA ARG A 604 24.18 28.82 -14.37
C ARG A 604 23.55 28.17 -15.61
N LEU A 605 22.54 27.32 -15.42
CA LEU A 605 21.85 26.69 -16.53
C LEU A 605 21.13 27.69 -17.44
N SER A 606 20.50 28.73 -16.88
CA SER A 606 19.89 29.81 -17.65
C SER A 606 20.91 30.60 -18.46
N ALA A 607 22.07 30.93 -17.86
CA ALA A 607 23.17 31.64 -18.53
C ALA A 607 23.87 30.77 -19.61
N SER A 608 23.80 29.44 -19.51
CA SER A 608 24.48 28.52 -20.44
C SER A 608 23.76 28.37 -21.78
N SER A 609 22.56 28.91 -21.96
CA SER A 609 21.82 28.88 -23.22
C SER A 609 22.56 29.49 -24.42
N GLU A 610 23.64 30.29 -24.18
CA GLU A 610 24.41 30.97 -25.18
C GLU A 610 25.60 30.16 -25.73
N SER A 611 26.05 29.06 -25.04
CA SER A 611 27.23 28.28 -25.44
C SER A 611 27.20 26.84 -24.95
N GLU A 612 27.48 25.90 -25.87
CA GLU A 612 27.53 24.44 -25.58
C GLU A 612 28.59 24.11 -24.51
N ALA A 613 29.73 24.79 -24.47
CA ALA A 613 30.79 24.60 -23.48
C ALA A 613 30.36 25.03 -22.07
N PHE A 614 29.55 26.09 -21.94
CA PHE A 614 28.98 26.50 -20.65
C PHE A 614 27.90 25.56 -20.19
N LEU A 615 27.14 24.95 -21.12
CA LEU A 615 26.14 23.92 -20.78
C LEU A 615 26.81 22.68 -20.21
N ASP A 616 27.92 22.21 -20.79
CA ASP A 616 28.65 21.06 -20.28
C ASP A 616 29.16 21.29 -18.84
N GLU A 617 29.73 22.49 -18.57
CA GLU A 617 30.17 22.86 -17.22
C GLU A 617 29.02 22.94 -16.22
N ALA A 618 27.87 23.50 -16.63
CA ALA A 618 26.69 23.56 -15.80
C ALA A 618 26.10 22.17 -15.50
N LEU A 619 26.11 21.24 -16.48
CA LEU A 619 25.67 19.86 -16.32
C LEU A 619 26.60 19.03 -15.39
N GLU A 620 27.93 19.28 -15.42
CA GLU A 620 28.86 18.68 -14.45
C GLU A 620 28.55 19.15 -13.03
N ALA A 621 28.26 20.45 -12.85
CA ALA A 621 27.82 20.98 -11.55
C ALA A 621 26.47 20.38 -11.09
N VAL A 622 25.52 20.19 -12.00
CA VAL A 622 24.24 19.47 -11.74
C VAL A 622 24.51 18.06 -11.23
N ARG A 623 25.38 17.31 -11.91
CA ARG A 623 25.72 15.93 -11.52
C ARG A 623 26.35 15.88 -10.13
N SER A 624 27.30 16.77 -9.86
CA SER A 624 27.93 16.88 -8.54
C SER A 624 26.91 17.21 -7.44
N HIS A 625 25.94 18.08 -7.74
CA HIS A 625 24.88 18.43 -6.78
C HIS A 625 23.95 17.23 -6.50
N ILE A 626 23.49 16.51 -7.52
CA ILE A 626 22.67 15.30 -7.38
C ILE A 626 23.38 14.24 -6.54
N ASP A 627 24.69 14.02 -6.77
CA ASP A 627 25.50 13.06 -6.02
C ASP A 627 25.64 13.45 -4.54
N SER A 628 25.72 14.73 -4.22
CA SER A 628 25.93 15.25 -2.85
C SER A 628 24.65 15.52 -2.08
N SER A 629 23.53 15.80 -2.75
CA SER A 629 22.26 16.07 -2.08
C SER A 629 21.69 14.81 -1.42
N THR A 630 21.15 14.96 -0.21
CA THR A 630 20.43 13.90 0.53
C THR A 630 18.91 14.03 0.43
N ASP A 631 18.43 15.18 -0.05
CA ASP A 631 16.99 15.45 -0.22
C ASP A 631 16.50 14.92 -1.58
N PRO A 632 15.58 13.94 -1.61
CA PRO A 632 15.01 13.42 -2.85
C PRO A 632 14.31 14.48 -3.70
N PHE A 633 13.64 15.45 -3.05
CA PHE A 633 12.92 16.50 -3.77
C PHE A 633 13.88 17.46 -4.48
N ASP A 634 14.95 17.86 -3.81
CA ASP A 634 16.01 18.69 -4.40
C ASP A 634 16.70 17.99 -5.58
N LYS A 635 17.03 16.70 -5.43
CA LYS A 635 17.56 15.88 -6.52
C LYS A 635 16.66 15.90 -7.74
N LEU A 636 15.37 15.61 -7.56
CA LEU A 636 14.43 15.52 -8.66
C LEU A 636 14.24 16.88 -9.35
N ARG A 637 14.10 17.95 -8.57
CA ARG A 637 14.01 19.32 -9.13
C ARG A 637 15.22 19.69 -9.95
N THR A 638 16.43 19.34 -9.46
CA THR A 638 17.68 19.62 -10.16
C THR A 638 17.76 18.85 -11.48
N MET A 639 17.33 17.59 -11.53
CA MET A 639 17.22 16.83 -12.78
C MET A 639 16.24 17.49 -13.77
N HIS A 640 15.07 17.93 -13.29
CA HIS A 640 14.06 18.60 -14.14
C HIS A 640 14.59 19.90 -14.74
N LEU A 641 15.31 20.73 -13.96
CA LEU A 641 15.96 21.94 -14.44
C LEU A 641 16.99 21.63 -15.55
N ALA A 642 17.77 20.56 -15.38
CA ALA A 642 18.73 20.13 -16.40
C ALA A 642 18.04 19.67 -17.69
N PHE A 643 16.91 18.93 -17.59
CA PHE A 643 16.12 18.56 -18.76
C PHE A 643 15.55 19.77 -19.50
N GLU A 644 15.05 20.78 -18.78
CA GLU A 644 14.54 22.03 -19.37
C GLU A 644 15.62 22.79 -20.16
N SER A 645 16.86 22.73 -19.69
CA SER A 645 17.99 23.45 -20.28
C SER A 645 18.65 22.72 -21.46
N CYS A 646 18.30 21.45 -21.70
CA CYS A 646 18.94 20.59 -22.70
C CYS A 646 17.98 20.25 -23.83
N SER A 647 18.29 20.65 -25.08
CA SER A 647 17.57 20.15 -26.26
C SER A 647 17.81 18.66 -26.48
N ASN A 648 18.95 18.13 -26.03
CA ASN A 648 19.33 16.72 -26.11
C ASN A 648 19.98 16.29 -24.78
N PRO A 649 19.20 15.78 -23.81
CA PRO A 649 19.71 15.45 -22.48
C PRO A 649 20.78 14.35 -22.56
N PRO A 650 21.88 14.45 -21.77
CA PRO A 650 22.92 13.42 -21.75
C PRO A 650 22.39 12.10 -21.18
N GLN A 651 22.98 11.00 -21.63
CA GLN A 651 22.53 9.64 -21.27
C GLN A 651 22.52 9.39 -19.76
N TRP A 652 23.54 9.90 -19.04
CA TRP A 652 23.61 9.76 -17.58
C TRP A 652 22.40 10.40 -16.85
N LEU A 653 21.89 11.54 -17.34
CA LEU A 653 20.74 12.22 -16.75
C LEU A 653 19.44 11.41 -16.98
N ILE A 654 19.30 10.81 -18.16
CA ILE A 654 18.18 9.92 -18.49
C ILE A 654 18.19 8.68 -17.59
N GLU A 655 19.35 8.08 -17.38
CA GLU A 655 19.51 6.90 -16.51
C GLU A 655 19.22 7.24 -15.05
N GLU A 656 19.81 8.31 -14.51
CA GLU A 656 19.58 8.76 -13.13
C GLU A 656 18.09 9.06 -12.87
N HIS A 657 17.44 9.76 -13.80
CA HIS A 657 16.02 10.04 -13.72
C HIS A 657 15.17 8.74 -13.79
N ALA A 658 15.58 7.77 -14.62
CA ALA A 658 14.89 6.49 -14.73
C ALA A 658 14.99 5.63 -13.46
N GLU A 659 16.13 5.74 -12.74
CA GLU A 659 16.38 5.04 -11.47
C GLU A 659 15.75 5.73 -10.26
N PHE A 660 15.44 7.03 -10.37
CA PHE A 660 14.82 7.78 -9.29
C PHE A 660 13.45 7.20 -8.94
N ASP A 661 13.19 7.04 -7.63
CA ASP A 661 11.89 6.60 -7.10
C ASP A 661 11.01 7.82 -6.76
N PRO A 662 10.02 8.18 -7.60
CA PRO A 662 9.16 9.33 -7.33
C PRO A 662 8.31 9.15 -6.07
N GLU A 663 8.04 7.90 -5.63
CA GLU A 663 7.25 7.65 -4.43
C GLU A 663 8.07 7.82 -3.13
N SER A 664 9.37 8.15 -3.24
CA SER A 664 10.14 8.65 -2.10
C SER A 664 9.74 10.06 -1.67
N LEU A 665 8.97 10.78 -2.49
CA LEU A 665 8.45 12.11 -2.18
C LEU A 665 7.10 12.00 -1.45
N SER A 666 6.86 12.91 -0.50
CA SER A 666 5.61 12.95 0.26
C SER A 666 4.40 13.37 -0.62
N ASP A 667 3.27 12.69 -0.44
CA ASP A 667 2.01 13.08 -1.07
C ASP A 667 1.29 14.23 -0.32
N SER A 668 1.70 14.54 0.91
CA SER A 668 1.12 15.63 1.69
C SER A 668 1.53 17.03 1.18
N LEU A 669 2.68 17.13 0.49
CA LEU A 669 3.23 18.39 0.03
C LEU A 669 2.89 18.66 -1.44
N ALA A 670 2.16 19.74 -1.73
CA ALA A 670 1.79 20.11 -3.08
C ALA A 670 3.00 20.22 -4.06
N PRO A 671 4.15 20.81 -3.68
CA PRO A 671 5.34 20.81 -4.54
C PRO A 671 5.86 19.41 -4.88
N HIS A 672 5.80 18.47 -3.94
CA HIS A 672 6.21 17.09 -4.15
C HIS A 672 5.27 16.36 -5.13
N ARG A 673 3.96 16.53 -4.97
CA ARG A 673 2.97 15.96 -5.90
C ARG A 673 3.16 16.49 -7.33
N ARG A 674 3.45 17.78 -7.49
CA ARG A 674 3.74 18.38 -8.82
C ARG A 674 5.04 17.81 -9.39
N ALA A 675 6.09 17.69 -8.58
CA ALA A 675 7.35 17.10 -9.03
C ALA A 675 7.17 15.63 -9.48
N LYS A 676 6.32 14.85 -8.79
CA LYS A 676 5.92 13.50 -9.25
C LYS A 676 5.24 13.56 -10.63
N ALA A 677 4.31 14.49 -10.84
CA ALA A 677 3.65 14.66 -12.13
C ALA A 677 4.64 15.02 -13.25
N HIS A 678 5.59 15.91 -12.96
CA HIS A 678 6.66 16.26 -13.90
C HIS A 678 7.63 15.10 -14.15
N TRP A 679 7.90 14.22 -13.15
CA TRP A 679 8.67 13.02 -13.37
C TRP A 679 8.02 12.11 -14.42
N TRP A 680 6.71 11.90 -14.35
CA TRP A 680 5.95 11.15 -15.35
C TRP A 680 5.95 11.84 -16.72
N PHE A 681 5.89 13.18 -16.74
CA PHE A 681 6.01 13.94 -17.98
C PHE A 681 7.37 13.71 -18.66
N TRP A 682 8.49 13.87 -17.92
CA TRP A 682 9.83 13.67 -18.46
C TRP A 682 10.09 12.22 -18.83
N ARG A 683 9.58 11.27 -18.07
CA ARG A 683 9.64 9.85 -18.42
C ARG A 683 9.06 9.57 -19.80
N GLY A 684 7.88 10.10 -20.08
CA GLY A 684 7.24 9.98 -21.40
C GLY A 684 7.94 10.78 -22.49
N GLN A 685 8.62 11.90 -22.13
CA GLN A 685 9.36 12.71 -23.08
C GLN A 685 10.62 11.97 -23.61
N VAL A 686 11.34 11.28 -22.75
CA VAL A 686 12.61 10.61 -23.09
C VAL A 686 12.42 9.18 -23.58
N SER A 687 11.37 8.47 -23.15
CA SER A 687 11.09 7.08 -23.53
C SER A 687 9.88 6.99 -24.45
N ARG A 688 10.11 6.65 -25.75
CA ARG A 688 9.01 6.48 -26.72
C ARG A 688 8.08 5.32 -26.35
N ASP A 689 8.63 4.22 -25.84
CA ASP A 689 7.87 3.01 -25.52
C ASP A 689 6.92 3.21 -24.33
N GLU A 690 7.30 4.09 -23.39
CA GLU A 690 6.51 4.39 -22.19
C GLU A 690 5.71 5.70 -22.31
N ARG A 691 5.80 6.42 -23.43
CA ARG A 691 5.22 7.75 -23.62
C ARG A 691 3.73 7.81 -23.31
N LEU A 692 2.96 6.91 -23.90
CA LEU A 692 1.51 6.90 -23.76
C LEU A 692 1.07 6.71 -22.31
N SER A 693 1.61 5.71 -21.63
CA SER A 693 1.28 5.42 -20.21
C SER A 693 1.80 6.51 -19.28
N SER A 694 3.02 6.98 -19.49
CA SER A 694 3.63 8.02 -18.65
C SER A 694 2.92 9.38 -18.78
N TRP A 695 2.56 9.78 -19.99
CA TRP A 695 1.86 11.05 -20.19
C TRP A 695 0.40 11.00 -19.70
N LYS A 696 -0.30 9.86 -19.83
CA LYS A 696 -1.61 9.68 -19.19
C LYS A 696 -1.53 9.84 -17.69
N GLU A 697 -0.55 9.22 -17.05
CA GLU A 697 -0.32 9.36 -15.62
C GLU A 697 0.02 10.80 -15.22
N ALA A 698 0.91 11.47 -16.00
CA ALA A 698 1.24 12.87 -15.77
C ALA A 698 -0.01 13.78 -15.87
N ILE A 699 -0.89 13.57 -16.86
CA ILE A 699 -2.12 14.37 -17.06
C ILE A 699 -3.01 14.25 -15.81
N VAL A 700 -3.23 13.06 -15.29
CA VAL A 700 -4.11 12.87 -14.13
C VAL A 700 -3.50 13.47 -12.88
N ARG A 701 -2.20 13.24 -12.64
CA ARG A 701 -1.49 13.84 -11.49
C ARG A 701 -1.46 15.38 -11.57
N LEU A 702 -1.28 15.96 -12.75
CA LEU A 702 -1.38 17.41 -12.95
C LEU A 702 -2.77 17.93 -12.62
N ARG A 703 -3.84 17.25 -13.04
CA ARG A 703 -5.22 17.62 -12.69
C ARG A 703 -5.47 17.57 -11.18
N SER A 704 -5.09 16.47 -10.52
CA SER A 704 -5.28 16.30 -9.07
C SER A 704 -4.49 17.31 -8.23
N THR A 705 -3.42 17.91 -8.78
CA THR A 705 -2.64 18.97 -8.14
C THR A 705 -3.05 20.39 -8.54
N GLY A 706 -4.19 20.54 -9.24
CA GLY A 706 -4.71 21.84 -9.67
C GLY A 706 -3.97 22.46 -10.86
N CYS A 707 -3.11 21.67 -11.56
CA CYS A 707 -2.33 22.11 -12.71
C CYS A 707 -3.06 21.78 -14.03
N GLY A 708 -4.18 22.38 -14.25
CA GLY A 708 -5.07 22.05 -15.35
C GLY A 708 -4.66 22.58 -16.71
N HIS A 709 -3.97 23.71 -16.75
CA HIS A 709 -3.42 24.23 -18.02
C HIS A 709 -2.33 23.32 -18.54
N ALA A 710 -1.40 22.90 -17.65
CA ALA A 710 -0.37 21.93 -17.96
C ALA A 710 -0.97 20.59 -18.43
N ALA A 711 -1.99 20.10 -17.72
CA ALA A 711 -2.69 18.87 -18.10
C ALA A 711 -3.37 18.96 -19.47
N ARG A 712 -4.02 20.09 -19.78
CA ARG A 712 -4.66 20.33 -21.09
C ARG A 712 -3.62 20.38 -22.20
N GLU A 713 -2.53 21.12 -21.99
CA GLU A 713 -1.44 21.20 -22.95
C GLU A 713 -0.86 19.83 -23.26
N LEU A 714 -0.59 19.02 -22.22
CA LEU A 714 -0.08 17.68 -22.40
C LEU A 714 -1.09 16.75 -23.09
N THR A 715 -2.40 16.89 -22.80
CA THR A 715 -3.47 16.17 -23.51
C THR A 715 -3.45 16.51 -24.99
N ASN A 716 -3.30 17.80 -25.34
CA ASN A 716 -3.21 18.24 -26.73
C ASN A 716 -1.96 17.69 -27.43
N ARG A 717 -0.80 17.63 -26.74
CA ARG A 717 0.42 17.00 -27.28
C ARG A 717 0.19 15.51 -27.53
N LEU A 718 -0.38 14.80 -26.56
CA LEU A 718 -0.68 13.37 -26.66
C LEU A 718 -1.63 13.07 -27.83
N THR A 719 -2.68 13.86 -28.00
CA THR A 719 -3.65 13.69 -29.10
C THR A 719 -3.05 13.90 -30.49
N ARG A 720 -1.97 14.68 -30.61
CA ARG A 720 -1.26 14.89 -31.87
C ARG A 720 -0.29 13.77 -32.20
N GLU A 721 0.10 12.96 -31.23
CA GLU A 721 1.04 11.84 -31.42
C GLU A 721 0.33 10.50 -31.65
N ILE A 722 -0.95 10.38 -31.30
CA ILE A 722 -1.80 9.24 -31.61
C ILE A 722 -2.39 9.42 -33.02
#